data_34c2d2bd1956bc67fe4ab22adff0fa1e
#
_entry.id   34c2d2bd1956bc67fe4ab22adff0fa1e
#
_cell.length_a   1.000
_cell.length_b   1.000
_cell.length_c   1.000
_cell.angle_alpha   90.00
_cell.angle_beta   90.00
_cell.angle_gamma   90.00
#
_symmetry.space_group_name_H-M   'P 1'
#
loop_
_entity.id
_entity.type
_entity.pdbx_description
1 polymer ?
#
loop_
_entity_poly.entity_id
_entity_poly.type
_entity_poly.pdbx_seq_one_letter_code
_entity_poly.pdbx_strand_id
1 'polypeptide(L)'
;MIRLLFPIILIPVLAVLVLLPTPQAVAQPPATPKPDDDLVNKVRDSIKRGVKYLKDNQNKSQGNWEGLVLSFVADMEGGTTALVTLALLNCGEKPDDPMMAKALDYLAGLPPRKTYVVGLQNMVFAEARRPKDLPIIQRNADWLIDRALGYQGGAGTLNGWSYPGNNLPDNSNTQYALLGLYAAKQAGAKIEDRHWKAIQDYYTRNQAKLGFWRYHNGGGGDVGASFTMTVAGVCGLYIAGMGLDQSAQQLDPATGVAAACGIYDENDNLHRGLNWIGANFNFDQGKSIAYNVYGIERLGRLSGQRFIGKYDWYREGCKFLVSKQDANGSIKVGAGLDASEILSTAFSLLFLSKGRTPVLISKFAWGEFRDAGGGTFREVSIGPKGEVNWNRKHNDTRHLVDFASRDLFKGVPLSWQVYDMRRQNIENDEKVLEEVGTLLQSPVLYLNGHGKMPFVGLPGSLLTIEEKILQKYVDEGGFILGEACCGDAEFAESFRALMKRLFPDNQLRRLPESHVIWTAFFKDPGLAQFAGLEGLEKGCRTVVVFSPMPLAGYWEEQRFMPKPGKAPAKPGDPLYRGEMAYKLAGNVIAYATGLELPKPKLTTTKLYDPKRDDKGPQRGLFKVAQLNNGEADPAPAAMRNLMTYLRDTTRLDVSLKKLDPNPFPGDERLFGYKFMYLHGRKPINWEGNDLDNVKSNLMTGGLLFADAGCNGFDAWQKFDASFRAMCKKMFPDSPLQVIPANDPLLSAKMNGGTAVASVRCRRERIDGKGPEAEMRNYAPYLEGVKVDGRWVIIYSKYDIGCALEGHKASDCMGHDKESALKIGAAVVLYSLKR
;
A
#
# COMPACT_ATOMS: atom_id res chain seq x y z
N MET A 1 15.80 103.61 -26.37
CA MET A 1 15.49 103.18 -25.03
C MET A 1 14.07 102.57 -25.02
N ILE A 2 13.86 101.39 -25.22
CA ILE A 2 12.67 100.62 -24.76
C ILE A 2 13.03 99.16 -25.02
N ARG A 3 13.19 98.37 -23.96
CA ARG A 3 13.39 96.92 -24.01
C ARG A 3 12.05 96.23 -24.26
N LEU A 4 11.98 95.52 -25.32
CA LEU A 4 10.85 94.57 -25.60
C LEU A 4 11.29 93.23 -25.00
N LEU A 5 10.49 92.75 -23.99
CA LEU A 5 10.48 91.36 -23.43
C LEU A 5 9.54 90.51 -24.32
N PHE A 6 10.12 89.43 -24.83
CA PHE A 6 9.34 88.37 -25.43
C PHE A 6 9.11 87.20 -24.40
N PRO A 7 7.91 86.68 -24.21
CA PRO A 7 7.71 85.56 -23.32
C PRO A 7 7.96 84.29 -24.10
N ILE A 8 8.79 83.41 -23.50
CA ILE A 8 9.01 82.05 -23.98
C ILE A 8 7.80 81.22 -23.55
N ILE A 9 7.03 80.74 -24.52
CA ILE A 9 5.98 79.75 -24.29
C ILE A 9 6.62 78.37 -24.27
N LEU A 10 6.64 77.72 -23.04
CA LEU A 10 6.98 76.32 -22.86
C LEU A 10 5.76 75.45 -23.20
N ILE A 11 5.86 74.69 -24.28
CA ILE A 11 4.85 73.62 -24.60
C ILE A 11 5.25 72.35 -23.86
N PRO A 12 4.39 71.78 -22.98
CA PRO A 12 4.69 70.51 -22.39
C PRO A 12 4.41 69.41 -23.43
N VAL A 13 5.49 68.64 -23.80
CA VAL A 13 5.34 67.42 -24.57
C VAL A 13 4.73 66.39 -23.64
N LEU A 14 3.46 66.09 -23.84
CA LEU A 14 2.76 65.01 -23.18
C LEU A 14 3.22 63.71 -23.84
N ALA A 15 4.13 62.95 -23.18
CA ALA A 15 4.49 61.63 -23.57
C ALA A 15 3.31 60.67 -23.24
N VAL A 16 2.52 60.30 -24.27
CA VAL A 16 1.50 59.25 -24.17
C VAL A 16 2.22 57.90 -24.09
N LEU A 17 2.39 57.38 -22.86
CA LEU A 17 2.81 55.99 -22.66
C LEU A 17 1.66 55.09 -23.12
N VAL A 18 1.78 54.53 -24.30
CA VAL A 18 0.90 53.41 -24.75
C VAL A 18 1.24 52.18 -23.95
N LEU A 19 0.51 51.94 -22.87
CA LEU A 19 0.54 50.68 -22.12
C LEU A 19 -0.05 49.57 -23.04
N LEU A 20 0.83 48.88 -23.75
CA LEU A 20 0.43 47.60 -24.39
C LEU A 20 -0.04 46.67 -23.27
N PRO A 21 -1.25 46.05 -23.37
CA PRO A 21 -1.70 45.11 -22.39
C PRO A 21 -0.72 43.91 -22.41
N THR A 22 -0.07 43.66 -21.29
CA THR A 22 0.65 42.42 -21.05
C THR A 22 -0.31 41.26 -21.32
N PRO A 23 0.05 40.27 -22.13
CA PRO A 23 -0.80 39.08 -22.30
C PRO A 23 -1.03 38.49 -20.90
N GLN A 24 -2.26 38.59 -20.40
CA GLN A 24 -2.68 37.84 -19.22
C GLN A 24 -2.43 36.38 -19.54
N ALA A 25 -1.54 35.76 -18.77
CA ALA A 25 -1.38 34.32 -18.78
C ALA A 25 -2.77 33.75 -18.46
N VAL A 26 -3.40 33.20 -19.48
CA VAL A 26 -4.66 32.42 -19.31
C VAL A 26 -4.28 31.31 -18.34
N ALA A 27 -4.74 31.41 -17.10
CA ALA A 27 -4.61 30.37 -16.13
C ALA A 27 -5.21 29.11 -16.77
N GLN A 28 -4.37 28.09 -16.98
CA GLN A 28 -4.84 26.79 -17.44
C GLN A 28 -5.92 26.33 -16.47
N PRO A 29 -7.10 25.90 -16.96
CA PRO A 29 -8.04 25.23 -16.08
C PRO A 29 -7.29 24.05 -15.42
N PRO A 30 -7.42 23.87 -14.09
CA PRO A 30 -6.80 22.75 -13.41
C PRO A 30 -7.24 21.47 -14.14
N ALA A 31 -6.27 20.57 -14.40
CA ALA A 31 -6.58 19.28 -14.97
C ALA A 31 -7.73 18.66 -14.17
N THR A 32 -8.79 18.24 -14.86
CA THR A 32 -9.92 17.58 -14.20
C THR A 32 -9.40 16.40 -13.44
N PRO A 33 -9.57 16.32 -12.10
CA PRO A 33 -9.09 15.22 -11.31
C PRO A 33 -9.70 13.91 -11.84
N LYS A 34 -8.88 12.87 -11.95
CA LYS A 34 -9.40 11.52 -12.23
C LYS A 34 -10.39 11.16 -11.11
N PRO A 35 -11.48 10.42 -11.40
CA PRO A 35 -12.54 10.16 -10.41
C PRO A 35 -12.06 9.58 -9.08
N ASP A 36 -11.00 8.76 -9.08
CA ASP A 36 -10.45 8.17 -7.85
C ASP A 36 -9.44 9.06 -7.13
N ASP A 37 -8.65 9.85 -7.85
CA ASP A 37 -7.80 10.89 -7.27
C ASP A 37 -8.63 11.97 -6.58
N ASP A 38 -9.87 12.19 -7.05
CA ASP A 38 -10.81 13.12 -6.43
C ASP A 38 -11.21 12.67 -5.01
N LEU A 39 -11.56 11.39 -4.79
CA LEU A 39 -11.93 10.91 -3.45
C LEU A 39 -10.73 10.93 -2.49
N VAL A 40 -9.54 10.54 -2.93
CA VAL A 40 -8.31 10.61 -2.12
C VAL A 40 -8.05 12.05 -1.68
N ASN A 41 -8.18 13.02 -2.60
CA ASN A 41 -7.98 14.43 -2.29
C ASN A 41 -9.07 14.97 -1.37
N LYS A 42 -10.34 14.65 -1.61
CA LYS A 42 -11.47 15.03 -0.74
C LYS A 42 -11.30 14.52 0.69
N VAL A 43 -10.86 13.28 0.87
CA VAL A 43 -10.56 12.71 2.19
C VAL A 43 -9.40 13.45 2.86
N ARG A 44 -8.32 13.75 2.12
CA ARG A 44 -7.19 14.52 2.65
C ARG A 44 -7.61 15.92 3.12
N ASP A 45 -8.39 16.60 2.31
CA ASP A 45 -8.88 17.95 2.63
C ASP A 45 -9.89 17.92 3.77
N SER A 46 -10.74 16.89 3.83
CA SER A 46 -11.66 16.67 4.95
C SER A 46 -10.91 16.49 6.27
N ILE A 47 -9.86 15.66 6.28
CA ILE A 47 -9.00 15.48 7.47
C ILE A 47 -8.39 16.82 7.89
N LYS A 48 -7.80 17.59 6.95
CA LYS A 48 -7.21 18.90 7.26
C LYS A 48 -8.20 19.86 7.92
N ARG A 49 -9.41 19.96 7.37
CA ARG A 49 -10.46 20.85 7.91
C ARG A 49 -10.93 20.39 9.29
N GLY A 50 -11.15 19.08 9.48
CA GLY A 50 -11.55 18.52 10.76
C GLY A 50 -10.50 18.68 11.85
N VAL A 51 -9.20 18.47 11.52
CA VAL A 51 -8.07 18.73 12.42
C VAL A 51 -8.06 20.20 12.84
N LYS A 52 -8.19 21.13 11.87
CA LYS A 52 -8.25 22.56 12.20
C LYS A 52 -9.42 22.88 13.13
N TYR A 53 -10.61 22.33 12.85
CA TYR A 53 -11.79 22.53 13.69
C TYR A 53 -11.54 22.07 15.13
N LEU A 54 -11.00 20.88 15.34
CA LEU A 54 -10.69 20.39 16.68
C LEU A 54 -9.65 21.25 17.39
N LYS A 55 -8.59 21.68 16.71
CA LYS A 55 -7.52 22.55 17.26
C LYS A 55 -8.05 23.91 17.67
N ASP A 56 -8.93 24.51 16.86
CA ASP A 56 -9.51 25.81 17.12
C ASP A 56 -10.44 25.80 18.37
N ASN A 57 -11.03 24.66 18.71
CA ASN A 57 -11.93 24.47 19.84
C ASN A 57 -11.24 24.00 21.14
N GLN A 58 -9.92 23.92 21.19
CA GLN A 58 -9.21 23.59 22.42
C GLN A 58 -9.29 24.74 23.43
N ASN A 59 -9.57 24.41 24.68
CA ASN A 59 -9.32 25.34 25.78
C ASN A 59 -7.81 25.52 25.96
N LYS A 60 -7.28 26.63 25.44
CA LYS A 60 -5.83 26.88 25.37
C LYS A 60 -5.16 27.04 26.72
N SER A 61 -5.90 27.46 27.75
CA SER A 61 -5.37 27.62 29.11
C SER A 61 -5.19 26.26 29.80
N GLN A 62 -6.17 25.38 29.68
CA GLN A 62 -6.18 24.06 30.33
C GLN A 62 -5.62 22.96 29.42
N GLY A 63 -5.55 23.16 28.11
CA GLY A 63 -5.08 22.16 27.14
C GLY A 63 -6.10 21.04 26.86
N ASN A 64 -7.38 21.23 27.17
CA ASN A 64 -8.41 20.20 27.08
C ASN A 64 -9.61 20.62 26.21
N TRP A 65 -10.59 19.71 26.04
CA TRP A 65 -11.88 19.95 25.37
C TRP A 65 -13.07 19.66 26.28
N GLU A 66 -12.84 19.66 27.60
CA GLU A 66 -13.91 19.44 28.57
C GLU A 66 -14.89 20.61 28.58
N GLY A 67 -16.15 20.33 28.95
CA GLY A 67 -17.21 21.35 29.00
C GLY A 67 -17.84 21.67 27.64
N LEU A 68 -17.27 21.22 26.53
CA LEU A 68 -17.86 21.40 25.18
C LEU A 68 -18.94 20.36 24.84
N VAL A 69 -19.11 19.35 25.68
CA VAL A 69 -20.05 18.25 25.51
C VAL A 69 -20.92 18.14 26.74
N LEU A 70 -22.23 18.23 26.53
CA LEU A 70 -23.19 17.89 27.61
C LEU A 70 -23.09 16.39 27.88
N SER A 71 -22.49 16.01 29.00
CA SER A 71 -22.38 14.61 29.38
C SER A 71 -23.67 14.15 30.07
N PHE A 72 -24.30 13.13 29.50
CA PHE A 72 -25.42 12.44 30.18
C PHE A 72 -24.96 11.51 31.30
N VAL A 73 -23.65 11.29 31.42
CA VAL A 73 -23.00 10.48 32.45
C VAL A 73 -22.13 11.41 33.27
N ALA A 74 -22.39 11.51 34.54
CA ALA A 74 -21.56 12.32 35.45
C ALA A 74 -20.13 11.79 35.51
N ASP A 75 -19.16 12.70 35.72
CA ASP A 75 -17.76 12.39 35.91
C ASP A 75 -17.02 11.75 34.71
N MET A 76 -17.39 12.11 33.48
CA MET A 76 -16.65 11.71 32.27
C MET A 76 -15.42 12.61 31.98
N GLU A 77 -14.91 13.28 33.00
CA GLU A 77 -13.74 14.15 32.92
C GLU A 77 -12.56 13.43 32.27
N GLY A 78 -11.97 14.06 31.26
CA GLY A 78 -10.89 13.49 30.44
C GLY A 78 -11.36 12.69 29.23
N GLY A 79 -12.64 12.33 29.15
CA GLY A 79 -13.14 11.48 28.05
C GLY A 79 -13.15 12.18 26.70
N THR A 80 -13.65 13.42 26.65
CA THR A 80 -13.65 14.22 25.42
C THR A 80 -12.22 14.53 24.98
N THR A 81 -11.39 14.96 25.93
CA THR A 81 -9.98 15.27 25.66
C THR A 81 -9.22 14.04 25.17
N ALA A 82 -9.44 12.87 25.77
CA ALA A 82 -8.79 11.63 25.33
C ALA A 82 -9.20 11.26 23.89
N LEU A 83 -10.49 11.34 23.55
CA LEU A 83 -10.94 11.00 22.20
C LEU A 83 -10.39 11.98 21.14
N VAL A 84 -10.44 13.29 21.43
CA VAL A 84 -9.92 14.31 20.51
C VAL A 84 -8.40 14.18 20.34
N THR A 85 -7.67 14.00 21.44
CA THR A 85 -6.21 13.81 21.40
C THR A 85 -5.85 12.57 20.58
N LEU A 86 -6.59 11.46 20.77
CA LEU A 86 -6.39 10.24 19.97
C LEU A 86 -6.62 10.47 18.46
N ALA A 87 -7.68 11.22 18.13
CA ALA A 87 -7.98 11.56 16.74
C ALA A 87 -6.88 12.43 16.11
N LEU A 88 -6.40 13.45 16.82
CA LEU A 88 -5.34 14.34 16.36
C LEU A 88 -4.00 13.60 16.16
N LEU A 89 -3.59 12.75 17.12
CA LEU A 89 -2.40 11.90 16.96
C LEU A 89 -2.48 11.02 15.71
N ASN A 90 -3.63 10.39 15.47
CA ASN A 90 -3.83 9.55 14.28
C ASN A 90 -3.93 10.36 12.97
N CYS A 91 -4.18 11.66 13.04
CA CYS A 91 -4.10 12.57 11.90
C CYS A 91 -2.69 13.08 11.64
N GLY A 92 -1.71 12.74 12.48
CA GLY A 92 -0.29 13.09 12.30
C GLY A 92 0.21 14.25 13.15
N GLU A 93 -0.61 14.75 14.10
CA GLU A 93 -0.14 15.75 15.07
C GLU A 93 0.88 15.09 16.01
N LYS A 94 1.96 15.82 16.32
CA LYS A 94 3.06 15.26 17.09
C LYS A 94 2.83 15.40 18.59
N PRO A 95 3.23 14.40 19.40
CA PRO A 95 3.09 14.46 20.87
C PRO A 95 3.85 15.60 21.53
N ASP A 96 4.91 16.10 20.91
CA ASP A 96 5.76 17.21 21.38
C ASP A 96 5.28 18.59 20.91
N ASP A 97 4.26 18.66 20.04
CA ASP A 97 3.60 19.93 19.72
C ASP A 97 3.05 20.54 21.02
N PRO A 98 3.27 21.83 21.29
CA PRO A 98 2.86 22.47 22.56
C PRO A 98 1.39 22.27 22.92
N MET A 99 0.50 22.26 21.92
CA MET A 99 -0.94 22.02 22.12
C MET A 99 -1.19 20.56 22.53
N MET A 100 -0.55 19.60 21.84
CA MET A 100 -0.69 18.18 22.13
C MET A 100 -0.04 17.81 23.47
N ALA A 101 1.12 18.37 23.77
CA ALA A 101 1.82 18.15 25.02
C ALA A 101 0.96 18.57 26.23
N LYS A 102 0.28 19.76 26.16
CA LYS A 102 -0.67 20.18 27.21
C LYS A 102 -1.84 19.22 27.40
N ALA A 103 -2.43 18.72 26.31
CA ALA A 103 -3.53 17.78 26.37
C ALA A 103 -3.09 16.42 26.99
N LEU A 104 -1.92 15.95 26.61
CA LEU A 104 -1.33 14.73 27.15
C LEU A 104 -0.98 14.89 28.65
N ASP A 105 -0.46 16.03 29.06
CA ASP A 105 -0.11 16.27 30.45
C ASP A 105 -1.37 16.50 31.32
N TYR A 106 -2.43 17.13 30.77
CA TYR A 106 -3.75 17.17 31.41
C TYR A 106 -4.28 15.76 31.69
N LEU A 107 -4.29 14.89 30.67
CA LEU A 107 -4.75 13.50 30.82
C LEU A 107 -3.90 12.70 31.81
N ALA A 108 -2.59 12.93 31.84
CA ALA A 108 -1.66 12.25 32.75
C ALA A 108 -1.92 12.62 34.23
N GLY A 109 -2.43 13.82 34.52
CA GLY A 109 -2.79 14.29 35.82
C GLY A 109 -4.09 13.70 36.38
N LEU A 110 -4.91 13.08 35.54
CA LEU A 110 -6.19 12.52 35.95
C LEU A 110 -6.06 11.13 36.60
N PRO A 111 -6.73 10.86 37.73
CA PRO A 111 -6.83 9.51 38.29
C PRO A 111 -7.79 8.63 37.47
N PRO A 112 -7.63 7.29 37.49
CA PRO A 112 -8.56 6.39 36.84
C PRO A 112 -9.91 6.36 37.58
N ARG A 113 -11.00 6.75 36.90
CA ARG A 113 -12.33 6.83 37.51
C ARG A 113 -13.43 6.10 36.72
N LYS A 114 -13.42 6.18 35.39
CA LYS A 114 -14.48 5.63 34.54
C LYS A 114 -13.86 4.73 33.48
N THR A 115 -14.43 3.56 33.24
CA THR A 115 -13.94 2.53 32.32
C THR A 115 -13.65 3.09 30.92
N TYR A 116 -14.59 3.87 30.38
CA TYR A 116 -14.39 4.52 29.06
C TYR A 116 -13.18 5.44 29.01
N VAL A 117 -13.06 6.32 30.02
CA VAL A 117 -12.00 7.32 30.07
C VAL A 117 -10.65 6.65 30.24
N VAL A 118 -10.55 5.66 31.14
CA VAL A 118 -9.30 4.91 31.38
C VAL A 118 -8.88 4.13 30.13
N GLY A 119 -9.84 3.49 29.44
CA GLY A 119 -9.59 2.82 28.17
C GLY A 119 -9.05 3.77 27.10
N LEU A 120 -9.69 4.94 26.91
CA LEU A 120 -9.25 5.97 25.98
C LEU A 120 -7.89 6.56 26.37
N GLN A 121 -7.62 6.81 27.65
CA GLN A 121 -6.32 7.28 28.12
C GLN A 121 -5.19 6.32 27.71
N ASN A 122 -5.36 5.01 27.93
CA ASN A 122 -4.37 4.02 27.50
C ASN A 122 -4.16 4.02 25.98
N MET A 123 -5.23 4.16 25.19
CA MET A 123 -5.11 4.30 23.73
C MET A 123 -4.33 5.55 23.33
N VAL A 124 -4.55 6.69 23.99
CA VAL A 124 -3.85 7.95 23.75
C VAL A 124 -2.37 7.84 24.08
N PHE A 125 -2.05 7.35 25.29
CA PHE A 125 -0.63 7.25 25.72
C PHE A 125 0.16 6.24 24.91
N ALA A 126 -0.46 5.12 24.53
CA ALA A 126 0.15 4.13 23.63
C ALA A 126 0.43 4.73 22.25
N GLU A 127 -0.49 5.53 21.69
CA GLU A 127 -0.30 6.21 20.40
C GLU A 127 0.76 7.31 20.47
N ALA A 128 0.79 8.06 21.59
CA ALA A 128 1.78 9.13 21.82
C ALA A 128 3.21 8.60 22.02
N ARG A 129 3.37 7.35 22.44
CA ARG A 129 4.68 6.67 22.61
C ARG A 129 5.68 7.45 23.46
N ARG A 130 5.21 8.20 24.48
CA ARG A 130 6.10 8.91 25.40
C ARG A 130 6.58 7.95 26.50
N PRO A 131 7.89 7.68 26.66
CA PRO A 131 8.38 6.71 27.66
C PRO A 131 7.93 7.02 29.09
N LYS A 132 7.75 8.31 29.44
CA LYS A 132 7.30 8.77 30.75
C LYS A 132 5.88 8.31 31.12
N ASP A 133 5.05 7.95 30.13
CA ASP A 133 3.65 7.58 30.34
C ASP A 133 3.48 6.07 30.64
N LEU A 134 4.51 5.24 30.48
CA LEU A 134 4.39 3.78 30.70
C LEU A 134 3.89 3.41 32.12
N PRO A 135 4.34 4.08 33.22
CA PRO A 135 3.77 3.81 34.55
C PRO A 135 2.28 4.12 34.66
N ILE A 136 1.79 5.17 33.95
CA ILE A 136 0.39 5.52 33.91
C ILE A 136 -0.41 4.46 33.14
N ILE A 137 0.13 4.00 32.02
CA ILE A 137 -0.47 2.94 31.20
C ILE A 137 -0.62 1.66 32.01
N GLN A 138 0.42 1.24 32.77
CA GLN A 138 0.37 0.06 33.62
C GLN A 138 -0.67 0.25 34.72
N ARG A 139 -0.66 1.37 35.45
CA ARG A 139 -1.64 1.69 36.49
C ARG A 139 -3.07 1.58 35.95
N ASN A 140 -3.32 2.15 34.77
CA ASN A 140 -4.64 2.13 34.14
C ASN A 140 -5.04 0.71 33.72
N ALA A 141 -4.09 -0.11 33.23
CA ALA A 141 -4.34 -1.52 32.90
C ALA A 141 -4.72 -2.33 34.14
N ASP A 142 -3.96 -2.19 35.22
CA ASP A 142 -4.23 -2.85 36.50
C ASP A 142 -5.60 -2.44 37.04
N TRP A 143 -5.94 -1.14 36.98
CA TRP A 143 -7.23 -0.64 37.41
C TRP A 143 -8.40 -1.23 36.58
N LEU A 144 -8.22 -1.37 35.25
CA LEU A 144 -9.23 -2.01 34.39
C LEU A 144 -9.45 -3.49 34.79
N ILE A 145 -8.38 -4.22 35.08
CA ILE A 145 -8.46 -5.61 35.52
C ILE A 145 -9.18 -5.72 36.87
N ASP A 146 -8.86 -4.83 37.81
CA ASP A 146 -9.50 -4.83 39.16
C ASP A 146 -10.98 -4.46 39.11
N ARG A 147 -11.41 -3.71 38.10
CA ARG A 147 -12.81 -3.30 37.90
C ARG A 147 -13.64 -4.25 37.04
N ALA A 148 -13.05 -5.35 36.59
CA ALA A 148 -13.76 -6.39 35.85
C ALA A 148 -14.77 -7.11 36.72
N LEU A 149 -16.05 -7.09 36.34
CA LEU A 149 -17.14 -7.68 37.13
C LEU A 149 -17.05 -9.20 37.09
N GLY A 150 -17.17 -9.83 38.27
CA GLY A 150 -17.07 -11.28 38.46
C GLY A 150 -15.64 -11.84 38.30
N TYR A 151 -14.63 -10.97 38.07
CA TYR A 151 -13.25 -11.36 37.75
C TYR A 151 -12.23 -10.52 38.53
N GLN A 152 -12.53 -10.15 39.75
CA GLN A 152 -11.66 -9.29 40.57
C GLN A 152 -10.33 -9.96 40.89
N GLY A 153 -9.24 -9.20 40.72
CA GLY A 153 -7.87 -9.72 40.92
C GLY A 153 -7.47 -10.83 39.97
N GLY A 154 -8.18 -11.02 38.85
CA GLY A 154 -7.86 -12.06 37.87
C GLY A 154 -8.36 -13.45 38.21
N ALA A 155 -9.32 -13.57 39.15
CA ALA A 155 -9.97 -14.82 39.51
C ALA A 155 -11.50 -14.77 39.32
N GLY A 156 -12.10 -15.93 39.04
CA GLY A 156 -13.54 -16.04 38.78
C GLY A 156 -13.92 -15.95 37.29
N THR A 157 -15.18 -15.69 37.03
CA THR A 157 -15.73 -15.61 35.66
C THR A 157 -15.94 -14.16 35.27
N LEU A 158 -15.31 -13.73 34.18
CA LEU A 158 -15.48 -12.38 33.65
C LEU A 158 -16.92 -12.16 33.14
N ASN A 159 -17.65 -11.22 33.75
CA ASN A 159 -18.99 -10.82 33.35
C ASN A 159 -19.00 -9.50 32.52
N GLY A 160 -17.83 -8.88 32.28
CA GLY A 160 -17.67 -7.65 31.54
C GLY A 160 -17.32 -6.46 32.43
N TRP A 161 -17.48 -5.27 31.90
CA TRP A 161 -17.23 -4.00 32.59
C TRP A 161 -18.49 -3.12 32.59
N SER A 162 -18.52 -2.20 33.53
CA SER A 162 -19.56 -1.19 33.69
C SER A 162 -18.95 0.12 34.17
N TYR A 163 -19.77 1.15 34.35
CA TYR A 163 -19.36 2.33 35.09
C TYR A 163 -19.23 1.98 36.58
N PRO A 164 -18.16 2.43 37.28
CA PRO A 164 -18.02 2.18 38.72
C PRO A 164 -19.26 2.63 39.51
N GLY A 165 -19.69 1.76 40.41
CA GLY A 165 -20.95 1.93 41.18
C GLY A 165 -22.18 1.32 40.50
N ASN A 166 -22.08 0.81 39.28
CA ASN A 166 -23.11 0.04 38.60
C ASN A 166 -22.62 -1.40 38.39
N ASN A 167 -23.40 -2.37 38.90
CA ASN A 167 -23.05 -3.79 38.79
C ASN A 167 -23.64 -4.47 37.53
N LEU A 168 -24.31 -3.73 36.67
CA LEU A 168 -24.85 -4.22 35.40
C LEU A 168 -23.82 -3.98 34.28
N PRO A 169 -23.14 -5.03 33.77
CA PRO A 169 -22.19 -4.89 32.71
C PRO A 169 -22.86 -4.56 31.37
N ASP A 170 -22.19 -3.78 30.58
CA ASP A 170 -22.58 -3.51 29.20
C ASP A 170 -21.41 -3.73 28.22
N ASN A 171 -21.76 -4.12 26.99
CA ASN A 171 -20.75 -4.42 25.99
C ASN A 171 -20.01 -3.18 25.46
N SER A 172 -20.53 -1.99 25.67
CA SER A 172 -19.90 -0.73 25.30
C SER A 172 -18.72 -0.41 26.25
N ASN A 173 -18.93 -0.47 27.59
CA ASN A 173 -17.85 -0.36 28.57
C ASN A 173 -16.82 -1.50 28.41
N THR A 174 -17.29 -2.74 28.19
CA THR A 174 -16.45 -3.91 27.99
C THR A 174 -15.51 -3.73 26.81
N GLN A 175 -16.00 -3.19 25.69
CA GLN A 175 -15.19 -2.90 24.51
C GLN A 175 -14.08 -1.88 24.81
N TYR A 176 -14.38 -0.79 25.51
CA TYR A 176 -13.36 0.23 25.79
C TYR A 176 -12.35 -0.21 26.84
N ALA A 177 -12.75 -1.03 27.81
CA ALA A 177 -11.80 -1.69 28.72
C ALA A 177 -10.81 -2.56 27.92
N LEU A 178 -11.33 -3.42 27.03
CA LEU A 178 -10.51 -4.27 26.18
C LEU A 178 -9.56 -3.48 25.27
N LEU A 179 -10.05 -2.41 24.64
CA LEU A 179 -9.21 -1.54 23.80
C LEU A 179 -8.09 -0.88 24.60
N GLY A 180 -8.40 -0.43 25.82
CA GLY A 180 -7.39 0.14 26.73
C GLY A 180 -6.35 -0.87 27.18
N LEU A 181 -6.76 -2.12 27.49
CA LEU A 181 -5.85 -3.21 27.82
C LEU A 181 -4.95 -3.59 26.63
N TYR A 182 -5.54 -3.70 25.45
CA TYR A 182 -4.76 -4.01 24.24
C TYR A 182 -3.74 -2.93 23.92
N ALA A 183 -4.13 -1.66 23.98
CA ALA A 183 -3.23 -0.53 23.80
C ALA A 183 -2.11 -0.53 24.84
N ALA A 184 -2.41 -0.87 26.09
CA ALA A 184 -1.43 -1.01 27.16
C ALA A 184 -0.41 -2.12 26.86
N LYS A 185 -0.86 -3.31 26.42
CA LYS A 185 0.04 -4.41 26.00
C LYS A 185 0.95 -3.98 24.86
N GLN A 186 0.42 -3.30 23.85
CA GLN A 186 1.21 -2.79 22.72
C GLN A 186 2.26 -1.75 23.16
N ALA A 187 1.98 -0.97 24.19
CA ALA A 187 2.92 -0.02 24.79
C ALA A 187 3.96 -0.67 25.72
N GLY A 188 3.87 -1.97 25.98
CA GLY A 188 4.79 -2.73 26.81
C GLY A 188 4.35 -2.94 28.25
N ALA A 189 3.08 -2.65 28.61
CA ALA A 189 2.52 -3.02 29.92
C ALA A 189 2.41 -4.54 30.05
N LYS A 190 2.59 -5.03 31.27
CA LYS A 190 2.49 -6.45 31.59
C LYS A 190 1.04 -6.83 31.84
N ILE A 191 0.50 -7.69 30.99
CA ILE A 191 -0.86 -8.23 31.10
C ILE A 191 -0.77 -9.72 30.82
N GLU A 192 -1.13 -10.54 31.81
CA GLU A 192 -0.99 -12.00 31.73
C GLU A 192 -2.00 -12.63 30.78
N ASP A 193 -1.64 -13.75 30.14
CA ASP A 193 -2.46 -14.46 29.14
C ASP A 193 -3.82 -14.91 29.70
N ARG A 194 -3.90 -15.20 31.00
CA ARG A 194 -5.17 -15.56 31.64
C ARG A 194 -6.26 -14.48 31.49
N HIS A 195 -5.87 -13.21 31.45
CA HIS A 195 -6.83 -12.10 31.26
C HIS A 195 -7.38 -12.10 29.81
N TRP A 196 -6.51 -12.35 28.82
CA TRP A 196 -6.92 -12.48 27.43
C TRP A 196 -7.82 -13.67 27.20
N LYS A 197 -7.52 -14.81 27.84
CA LYS A 197 -8.37 -16.00 27.79
C LYS A 197 -9.74 -15.75 28.42
N ALA A 198 -9.80 -15.07 29.57
CA ALA A 198 -11.07 -14.69 30.17
C ALA A 198 -11.93 -13.78 29.28
N ILE A 199 -11.29 -12.85 28.55
CA ILE A 199 -11.96 -11.97 27.59
C ILE A 199 -12.45 -12.77 26.36
N GLN A 200 -11.65 -13.69 25.82
CA GLN A 200 -12.07 -14.57 24.74
C GLN A 200 -13.29 -15.41 25.14
N ASP A 201 -13.25 -16.02 26.29
CA ASP A 201 -14.34 -16.82 26.86
C ASP A 201 -15.62 -15.99 27.08
N TYR A 202 -15.47 -14.73 27.54
CA TYR A 202 -16.58 -13.80 27.69
C TYR A 202 -17.31 -13.56 26.37
N TYR A 203 -16.59 -13.17 25.31
CA TYR A 203 -17.23 -12.90 24.02
C TYR A 203 -17.78 -14.16 23.34
N THR A 204 -17.09 -15.30 23.47
CA THR A 204 -17.54 -16.58 22.90
C THR A 204 -18.87 -17.02 23.51
N ARG A 205 -19.01 -17.04 24.84
CA ARG A 205 -20.25 -17.51 25.51
C ARG A 205 -21.42 -16.55 25.40
N ASN A 206 -21.17 -15.25 25.21
CA ASN A 206 -22.22 -14.20 25.16
C ASN A 206 -22.72 -13.92 23.72
N GLN A 207 -22.18 -14.59 22.71
CA GLN A 207 -22.71 -14.49 21.37
C GLN A 207 -24.06 -15.21 21.22
N ALA A 208 -25.06 -14.54 20.66
CA ALA A 208 -26.32 -15.17 20.31
C ALA A 208 -26.14 -16.22 19.18
N LYS A 209 -27.01 -17.24 19.12
CA LYS A 209 -26.96 -18.31 18.09
C LYS A 209 -26.94 -17.77 16.65
N LEU A 210 -27.59 -16.63 16.40
CA LEU A 210 -27.61 -15.93 15.11
C LEU A 210 -26.32 -15.12 14.80
N GLY A 211 -25.33 -15.09 15.71
CA GLY A 211 -24.05 -14.45 15.48
C GLY A 211 -23.90 -13.04 16.03
N PHE A 212 -24.95 -12.42 16.59
CA PHE A 212 -24.88 -11.07 17.12
C PHE A 212 -24.59 -11.01 18.63
N TRP A 213 -24.24 -9.83 19.13
CA TRP A 213 -24.18 -9.48 20.55
C TRP A 213 -25.20 -8.39 20.86
N ARG A 214 -25.71 -8.42 22.13
CA ARG A 214 -26.63 -7.41 22.67
C ARG A 214 -25.86 -6.31 23.41
N TYR A 215 -26.55 -5.24 23.77
CA TYR A 215 -25.95 -4.21 24.62
C TYR A 215 -25.70 -4.73 26.05
N HIS A 216 -26.67 -5.40 26.67
CA HIS A 216 -26.54 -6.13 27.92
C HIS A 216 -26.69 -7.63 27.73
N ASN A 217 -25.89 -8.43 28.42
CA ASN A 217 -25.86 -9.90 28.28
C ASN A 217 -26.85 -10.62 29.22
N GLY A 218 -27.58 -9.94 30.07
CA GLY A 218 -28.54 -10.56 31.02
C GLY A 218 -29.78 -9.72 31.21
N GLY A 219 -30.95 -10.36 31.04
CA GLY A 219 -32.27 -10.05 31.60
C GLY A 219 -32.81 -8.63 31.78
N GLY A 220 -32.11 -7.61 31.41
CA GLY A 220 -32.52 -6.22 31.57
C GLY A 220 -32.91 -5.55 30.28
N GLY A 221 -34.17 -5.65 29.89
CA GLY A 221 -34.81 -4.70 28.94
C GLY A 221 -34.35 -4.56 27.49
N ASP A 222 -33.12 -4.96 27.12
CA ASP A 222 -32.59 -4.84 25.78
C ASP A 222 -32.58 -6.21 25.07
N VAL A 223 -33.73 -6.52 24.47
CA VAL A 223 -34.00 -7.86 23.89
C VAL A 223 -33.45 -8.01 22.46
N GLY A 224 -32.93 -6.89 21.85
CA GLY A 224 -32.59 -6.82 20.42
C GLY A 224 -31.12 -7.05 20.09
N ALA A 225 -30.91 -7.44 18.84
CA ALA A 225 -29.58 -7.43 18.25
C ALA A 225 -29.05 -5.98 18.16
N SER A 226 -27.77 -5.78 18.52
CA SER A 226 -27.11 -4.48 18.37
C SER A 226 -26.01 -4.58 17.31
N PHE A 227 -26.12 -3.79 16.24
CA PHE A 227 -25.08 -3.73 15.22
C PHE A 227 -23.73 -3.32 15.84
N THR A 228 -23.73 -2.24 16.61
CA THR A 228 -22.53 -1.70 17.28
C THR A 228 -21.88 -2.71 18.22
N MET A 229 -22.69 -3.42 19.03
CA MET A 229 -22.17 -4.42 19.96
C MET A 229 -21.73 -5.69 19.26
N THR A 230 -22.32 -6.01 18.12
CA THR A 230 -21.84 -7.12 17.28
C THR A 230 -20.47 -6.80 16.67
N VAL A 231 -20.29 -5.59 16.18
CA VAL A 231 -18.97 -5.10 15.75
C VAL A 231 -17.97 -5.14 16.90
N ALA A 232 -18.38 -4.71 18.10
CA ALA A 232 -17.55 -4.77 19.31
C ALA A 232 -17.17 -6.20 19.70
N GLY A 233 -18.11 -7.16 19.61
CA GLY A 233 -17.88 -8.57 19.92
C GLY A 233 -16.88 -9.23 18.98
N VAL A 234 -17.04 -9.02 17.67
CA VAL A 234 -16.06 -9.53 16.68
C VAL A 234 -14.68 -8.90 16.89
N CYS A 235 -14.60 -7.58 17.09
CA CYS A 235 -13.34 -6.92 17.44
C CYS A 235 -12.74 -7.49 18.73
N GLY A 236 -13.58 -7.79 19.72
CA GLY A 236 -13.18 -8.36 21.00
C GLY A 236 -12.52 -9.72 20.86
N LEU A 237 -13.08 -10.59 20.04
CA LEU A 237 -12.49 -11.90 19.76
C LEU A 237 -11.13 -11.78 19.03
N TYR A 238 -11.02 -10.91 18.01
CA TYR A 238 -9.74 -10.65 17.35
C TYR A 238 -8.68 -10.14 18.32
N ILE A 239 -9.03 -9.16 19.17
CA ILE A 239 -8.11 -8.56 20.14
C ILE A 239 -7.69 -9.57 21.20
N ALA A 240 -8.62 -10.40 21.70
CA ALA A 240 -8.29 -11.43 22.67
C ALA A 240 -7.32 -12.47 22.10
N GLY A 241 -7.56 -12.94 20.86
CA GLY A 241 -6.65 -13.84 20.16
C GLY A 241 -5.27 -13.24 19.95
N MET A 242 -5.16 -11.94 19.62
CA MET A 242 -3.88 -11.22 19.54
C MET A 242 -3.23 -10.95 20.88
N GLY A 243 -4.02 -10.90 21.94
CA GLY A 243 -3.55 -10.74 23.30
C GLY A 243 -2.81 -11.96 23.83
N LEU A 244 -3.15 -13.16 23.36
CA LEU A 244 -2.48 -14.40 23.74
C LEU A 244 -1.09 -14.49 23.06
N ASP A 245 -0.04 -14.70 23.87
CA ASP A 245 1.33 -14.76 23.35
C ASP A 245 1.67 -16.07 22.64
N GLN A 246 0.89 -17.12 22.89
CA GLN A 246 1.04 -18.42 22.25
C GLN A 246 -0.24 -18.79 21.53
N SER A 247 -0.10 -19.15 20.27
CA SER A 247 -1.21 -19.68 19.49
C SER A 247 -1.60 -21.07 19.99
N ALA A 248 -2.91 -21.34 20.05
CA ALA A 248 -3.46 -22.67 20.35
C ALA A 248 -3.02 -23.74 19.34
N GLN A 249 -2.36 -23.33 18.24
CA GLN A 249 -1.94 -24.19 17.14
C GLN A 249 -0.75 -25.12 17.45
N GLN A 250 -0.11 -25.00 18.62
CA GLN A 250 1.02 -25.86 19.03
C GLN A 250 2.14 -25.90 17.97
N LEU A 251 2.75 -24.75 17.70
CA LEU A 251 3.85 -24.63 16.75
C LEU A 251 5.10 -25.31 17.27
N ASP A 252 5.70 -26.18 16.44
CA ASP A 252 7.07 -26.68 16.65
C ASP A 252 8.10 -25.62 16.22
N PRO A 253 8.89 -25.03 17.13
CA PRO A 253 9.87 -24.01 16.78
C PRO A 253 10.98 -24.50 15.85
N ALA A 254 11.26 -25.80 15.82
CA ALA A 254 12.32 -26.38 15.02
C ALA A 254 11.92 -26.52 13.55
N THR A 255 10.65 -26.73 13.25
CA THR A 255 10.15 -26.98 11.89
C THR A 255 9.24 -25.90 11.34
N GLY A 256 8.59 -25.12 12.20
CA GLY A 256 7.56 -24.16 11.77
C GLY A 256 6.19 -24.80 11.50
N VAL A 257 6.07 -26.11 11.74
CA VAL A 257 4.82 -26.86 11.55
C VAL A 257 3.96 -26.75 12.82
N ALA A 258 2.68 -26.53 12.63
CA ALA A 258 1.69 -26.45 13.71
C ALA A 258 0.85 -27.72 13.75
N ALA A 259 0.84 -28.43 14.87
CA ALA A 259 0.07 -29.68 15.05
C ALA A 259 -1.44 -29.45 14.95
N ALA A 260 -1.93 -28.30 15.40
CA ALA A 260 -3.33 -27.88 15.33
C ALA A 260 -3.54 -26.74 14.34
N CYS A 261 -2.94 -26.84 13.14
CA CYS A 261 -2.93 -25.76 12.16
C CYS A 261 -4.34 -25.31 11.73
N GLY A 262 -4.66 -24.03 11.91
CA GLY A 262 -5.94 -23.43 11.55
C GLY A 262 -7.05 -23.61 12.60
N ILE A 263 -6.76 -24.26 13.71
CA ILE A 263 -7.75 -24.49 14.78
C ILE A 263 -7.63 -23.36 15.80
N TYR A 264 -8.71 -22.59 15.95
CA TYR A 264 -8.88 -21.53 16.93
C TYR A 264 -10.25 -21.68 17.59
N ASP A 265 -10.31 -21.51 18.91
CA ASP A 265 -11.56 -21.67 19.68
C ASP A 265 -12.68 -20.74 19.20
N GLU A 266 -12.30 -19.55 18.69
CA GLU A 266 -13.25 -18.50 18.26
C GLU A 266 -13.65 -18.54 16.79
N ASN A 267 -13.12 -19.47 15.96
CA ASN A 267 -13.38 -19.50 14.51
C ASN A 267 -14.86 -19.40 14.15
N ASP A 268 -15.69 -20.25 14.73
CA ASP A 268 -17.13 -20.29 14.45
C ASP A 268 -17.83 -19.00 14.90
N ASN A 269 -17.43 -18.45 16.04
CA ASN A 269 -17.96 -17.18 16.56
C ASN A 269 -17.61 -16.00 15.65
N LEU A 270 -16.37 -15.94 15.15
CA LEU A 270 -15.91 -14.91 14.21
C LEU A 270 -16.71 -14.98 12.91
N HIS A 271 -16.84 -16.17 12.31
CA HIS A 271 -17.59 -16.36 11.06
C HIS A 271 -19.06 -15.95 11.20
N ARG A 272 -19.73 -16.39 12.27
CA ARG A 272 -21.13 -16.03 12.53
C ARG A 272 -21.31 -14.53 12.74
N GLY A 273 -20.40 -13.89 13.49
CA GLY A 273 -20.41 -12.45 13.72
C GLY A 273 -20.20 -11.64 12.44
N LEU A 274 -19.18 -11.97 11.65
CA LEU A 274 -18.89 -11.31 10.38
C LEU A 274 -20.04 -11.46 9.37
N ASN A 275 -20.65 -12.64 9.28
CA ASN A 275 -21.79 -12.88 8.41
C ASN A 275 -22.99 -12.04 8.84
N TRP A 276 -23.28 -11.99 10.15
CA TRP A 276 -24.39 -11.18 10.66
C TRP A 276 -24.16 -9.68 10.38
N ILE A 277 -22.94 -9.17 10.59
CA ILE A 277 -22.58 -7.77 10.27
C ILE A 277 -22.74 -7.51 8.77
N GLY A 278 -22.25 -8.41 7.92
CA GLY A 278 -22.35 -8.29 6.45
C GLY A 278 -23.80 -8.19 5.97
N ALA A 279 -24.69 -9.02 6.52
CA ALA A 279 -26.13 -9.01 6.21
C ALA A 279 -26.87 -7.77 6.70
N ASN A 280 -26.39 -7.15 7.78
CA ASN A 280 -27.01 -5.98 8.42
C ASN A 280 -26.18 -4.70 8.24
N PHE A 281 -25.24 -4.68 7.29
CA PHE A 281 -24.32 -3.57 7.14
C PHE A 281 -25.01 -2.28 6.70
N ASN A 282 -24.88 -1.25 7.55
CA ASN A 282 -25.34 0.10 7.24
C ASN A 282 -24.55 1.10 8.09
N PHE A 283 -24.08 2.22 7.51
CA PHE A 283 -23.45 3.30 8.25
C PHE A 283 -24.45 4.11 9.07
N ASP A 284 -25.64 4.34 8.54
CA ASP A 284 -26.68 5.20 9.11
C ASP A 284 -27.61 4.41 10.04
N GLN A 285 -27.04 3.66 11.01
CA GLN A 285 -27.82 2.89 11.96
C GLN A 285 -27.81 3.48 13.37
N GLY A 286 -29.00 3.62 13.94
CA GLY A 286 -29.21 4.02 15.33
C GLY A 286 -28.89 5.49 15.59
N LYS A 287 -28.68 5.83 16.89
CA LYS A 287 -28.42 7.20 17.32
C LYS A 287 -26.92 7.56 17.35
N SER A 288 -26.05 6.55 17.45
CA SER A 288 -24.60 6.72 17.64
C SER A 288 -23.83 6.36 16.37
N ILE A 289 -24.08 7.09 15.28
CA ILE A 289 -23.55 6.81 13.93
C ILE A 289 -22.03 6.97 13.89
N ALA A 290 -21.46 8.06 14.45
CA ALA A 290 -20.01 8.28 14.45
C ALA A 290 -19.27 7.19 15.24
N TYR A 291 -19.83 6.74 16.34
CA TYR A 291 -19.31 5.62 17.10
C TYR A 291 -19.36 4.30 16.31
N ASN A 292 -20.47 4.03 15.57
CA ASN A 292 -20.60 2.88 14.68
C ASN A 292 -19.55 2.91 13.56
N VAL A 293 -19.40 4.05 12.90
CA VAL A 293 -18.43 4.25 11.82
C VAL A 293 -17.01 3.92 12.30
N TYR A 294 -16.62 4.42 13.49
CA TYR A 294 -15.32 4.10 14.09
C TYR A 294 -15.22 2.62 14.48
N GLY A 295 -16.30 1.99 14.90
CA GLY A 295 -16.37 0.54 15.12
C GLY A 295 -16.11 -0.27 13.85
N ILE A 296 -16.73 0.12 12.72
CA ILE A 296 -16.53 -0.51 11.41
C ILE A 296 -15.07 -0.38 10.94
N GLU A 297 -14.44 0.79 11.13
CA GLU A 297 -13.02 0.99 10.82
C GLU A 297 -12.14 -0.02 11.58
N ARG A 298 -12.40 -0.16 12.86
CA ARG A 298 -11.68 -1.09 13.72
C ARG A 298 -11.87 -2.53 13.28
N LEU A 299 -13.11 -2.93 12.99
CA LEU A 299 -13.42 -4.24 12.46
C LEU A 299 -12.66 -4.52 11.16
N GLY A 300 -12.73 -3.59 10.19
CA GLY A 300 -12.06 -3.73 8.91
C GLY A 300 -10.54 -3.87 9.02
N ARG A 301 -9.92 -3.13 9.95
CA ARG A 301 -8.46 -3.24 10.19
C ARG A 301 -8.07 -4.50 10.95
N LEU A 302 -8.83 -4.89 11.97
CA LEU A 302 -8.51 -6.07 12.77
C LEU A 302 -8.72 -7.37 12.00
N SER A 303 -9.80 -7.45 11.22
CA SER A 303 -10.08 -8.61 10.37
C SER A 303 -9.28 -8.62 9.08
N GLY A 304 -8.69 -7.48 8.70
CA GLY A 304 -8.09 -7.30 7.38
C GLY A 304 -9.10 -7.28 6.22
N GLN A 305 -10.39 -7.42 6.48
CA GLN A 305 -11.40 -7.50 5.42
C GLN A 305 -11.48 -6.18 4.65
N ARG A 306 -11.31 -6.22 3.33
CA ARG A 306 -11.59 -5.10 2.44
C ARG A 306 -13.10 -4.91 2.30
N PHE A 307 -13.84 -6.00 2.22
CA PHE A 307 -15.29 -5.99 2.10
C PHE A 307 -15.94 -6.58 3.35
N ILE A 308 -16.91 -5.87 3.89
CA ILE A 308 -17.81 -6.37 4.93
C ILE A 308 -19.17 -6.62 4.25
N GLY A 309 -19.60 -7.87 4.15
CA GLY A 309 -20.64 -8.23 3.20
C GLY A 309 -20.20 -7.87 1.76
N LYS A 310 -21.03 -7.11 1.06
CA LYS A 310 -20.75 -6.60 -0.31
C LYS A 310 -20.13 -5.19 -0.34
N TYR A 311 -19.91 -4.56 0.81
CA TYR A 311 -19.54 -3.15 0.90
C TYR A 311 -18.02 -3.00 1.07
N ASP A 312 -17.37 -2.22 0.23
CA ASP A 312 -16.03 -1.67 0.48
C ASP A 312 -16.14 -0.64 1.61
N TRP A 313 -16.02 -1.12 2.85
CA TRP A 313 -16.35 -0.35 4.04
C TRP A 313 -15.59 0.98 4.11
N TYR A 314 -14.33 1.00 3.67
CA TYR A 314 -13.56 2.24 3.77
C TYR A 314 -13.96 3.24 2.68
N ARG A 315 -14.14 2.82 1.45
CA ARG A 315 -14.58 3.68 0.34
C ARG A 315 -15.97 4.27 0.60
N GLU A 316 -16.91 3.44 1.02
CA GLU A 316 -18.28 3.89 1.31
C GLU A 316 -18.34 4.81 2.54
N GLY A 317 -17.61 4.49 3.60
CA GLY A 317 -17.51 5.35 4.78
C GLY A 317 -16.84 6.69 4.49
N CYS A 318 -15.81 6.72 3.64
CA CYS A 318 -15.20 7.98 3.18
C CYS A 318 -16.20 8.86 2.43
N LYS A 319 -16.95 8.29 1.47
CA LYS A 319 -18.00 9.03 0.75
C LYS A 319 -19.04 9.59 1.70
N PHE A 320 -19.51 8.75 2.64
CA PHE A 320 -20.49 9.12 3.64
C PHE A 320 -20.01 10.29 4.52
N LEU A 321 -18.83 10.18 5.14
CA LEU A 321 -18.33 11.20 6.07
C LEU A 321 -17.95 12.52 5.37
N VAL A 322 -17.31 12.44 4.20
CA VAL A 322 -16.96 13.63 3.42
C VAL A 322 -18.22 14.41 3.01
N SER A 323 -19.33 13.72 2.69
CA SER A 323 -20.60 14.36 2.36
C SER A 323 -21.30 15.04 3.54
N LYS A 324 -20.90 14.72 4.78
CA LYS A 324 -21.49 15.25 6.02
C LYS A 324 -20.65 16.34 6.68
N GLN A 325 -19.56 16.76 6.03
CA GLN A 325 -18.67 17.78 6.61
C GLN A 325 -19.14 19.19 6.29
N ASP A 326 -19.32 20.00 7.32
CA ASP A 326 -19.71 21.39 7.24
C ASP A 326 -18.56 22.32 6.80
N ALA A 327 -18.90 23.56 6.43
CA ALA A 327 -17.93 24.56 5.97
C ALA A 327 -16.89 24.93 7.03
N ASN A 328 -17.26 24.92 8.32
CA ASN A 328 -16.34 25.16 9.45
C ASN A 328 -15.36 24.00 9.72
N GLY A 329 -15.54 22.85 9.03
CA GLY A 329 -14.72 21.66 9.16
C GLY A 329 -15.24 20.61 10.12
N SER A 330 -16.33 20.87 10.87
CA SER A 330 -16.99 19.85 11.71
C SER A 330 -17.66 18.78 10.85
N ILE A 331 -17.76 17.57 11.38
CA ILE A 331 -18.52 16.47 10.77
C ILE A 331 -19.61 16.10 11.75
N LYS A 332 -20.87 16.26 11.34
CA LYS A 332 -22.04 16.01 12.18
C LYS A 332 -22.86 14.87 11.63
N VAL A 333 -22.86 13.77 12.35
CA VAL A 333 -23.65 12.58 12.04
C VAL A 333 -24.32 12.03 13.31
N GLY A 334 -25.54 11.54 13.17
CA GLY A 334 -26.26 10.92 14.28
C GLY A 334 -26.91 11.88 15.27
N ALA A 335 -27.33 11.31 16.40
CA ALA A 335 -28.04 11.98 17.51
C ALA A 335 -27.45 11.52 18.84
N GLY A 336 -28.00 11.98 19.97
CA GLY A 336 -27.46 11.63 21.28
C GLY A 336 -26.06 12.20 21.51
N LEU A 337 -25.07 11.37 21.87
CA LEU A 337 -23.69 11.80 22.05
C LEU A 337 -23.06 12.27 20.72
N ASP A 338 -23.44 11.67 19.60
CA ASP A 338 -22.99 12.08 18.26
C ASP A 338 -23.59 13.41 17.79
N ALA A 339 -24.57 13.97 18.51
CA ALA A 339 -25.04 15.34 18.29
C ALA A 339 -23.96 16.37 18.64
N SER A 340 -22.95 16.03 19.45
CA SER A 340 -21.79 16.85 19.69
C SER A 340 -20.87 16.84 18.46
N GLU A 341 -20.69 18.01 17.85
CA GLU A 341 -19.79 18.17 16.69
C GLU A 341 -18.35 17.79 17.01
N ILE A 342 -17.88 18.03 18.24
CA ILE A 342 -16.53 17.67 18.68
C ILE A 342 -16.35 16.14 18.69
N LEU A 343 -17.25 15.38 19.32
CA LEU A 343 -17.18 13.93 19.41
C LEU A 343 -17.38 13.29 18.04
N SER A 344 -18.39 13.75 17.29
CA SER A 344 -18.69 13.27 15.94
C SER A 344 -17.52 13.50 15.00
N THR A 345 -16.88 14.68 15.03
CA THR A 345 -15.68 14.99 14.22
C THR A 345 -14.49 14.11 14.65
N ALA A 346 -14.26 13.93 15.95
CA ALA A 346 -13.16 13.11 16.44
C ALA A 346 -13.27 11.64 16.00
N PHE A 347 -14.45 11.02 16.16
CA PHE A 347 -14.70 9.65 15.65
C PHE A 347 -14.57 9.56 14.13
N SER A 348 -15.09 10.55 13.40
CA SER A 348 -14.99 10.60 11.94
C SER A 348 -13.54 10.72 11.46
N LEU A 349 -12.73 11.54 12.14
CA LEU A 349 -11.30 11.66 11.84
C LEU A 349 -10.54 10.36 12.14
N LEU A 350 -10.88 9.63 13.20
CA LEU A 350 -10.31 8.30 13.47
C LEU A 350 -10.60 7.33 12.32
N PHE A 351 -11.83 7.32 11.80
CA PHE A 351 -12.16 6.52 10.62
C PHE A 351 -11.35 6.94 9.39
N LEU A 352 -11.40 8.22 9.04
CA LEU A 352 -10.77 8.74 7.84
C LEU A 352 -9.24 8.57 7.86
N SER A 353 -8.60 8.82 9.02
CA SER A 353 -7.14 8.78 9.14
C SER A 353 -6.58 7.37 9.24
N LYS A 354 -7.14 6.53 10.13
CA LYS A 354 -6.66 5.15 10.33
C LYS A 354 -6.96 4.26 9.13
N GLY A 355 -8.14 4.39 8.54
CA GLY A 355 -8.54 3.60 7.39
C GLY A 355 -7.72 3.86 6.12
N ARG A 356 -7.06 5.02 5.97
CA ARG A 356 -6.26 5.38 4.79
C ARG A 356 -4.85 4.78 4.76
N THR A 357 -4.42 4.08 5.81
CA THR A 357 -3.09 3.47 5.89
C THR A 357 -2.80 2.64 4.64
N PRO A 358 -1.67 2.88 3.92
CA PRO A 358 -1.35 2.17 2.69
C PRO A 358 -1.27 0.66 2.91
N VAL A 359 -1.73 -0.11 1.92
CA VAL A 359 -1.73 -1.57 2.00
C VAL A 359 -0.43 -2.12 1.44
N LEU A 360 0.36 -2.78 2.27
CA LEU A 360 1.62 -3.41 1.85
C LEU A 360 1.38 -4.81 1.27
N ILE A 361 0.56 -5.62 1.94
CA ILE A 361 0.29 -7.00 1.58
C ILE A 361 -1.22 -7.23 1.49
N SER A 362 -1.67 -7.82 0.38
CA SER A 362 -3.01 -8.39 0.24
C SER A 362 -2.93 -9.91 0.36
N LYS A 363 -3.60 -10.50 1.36
CA LYS A 363 -3.73 -11.96 1.51
C LYS A 363 -4.88 -12.44 0.61
N PHE A 364 -4.59 -13.35 -0.29
CA PHE A 364 -5.56 -13.84 -1.28
C PHE A 364 -6.47 -14.91 -0.68
N ALA A 365 -7.76 -14.62 -0.60
CA ALA A 365 -8.78 -15.58 -0.19
C ALA A 365 -9.22 -16.43 -1.38
N TRP A 366 -9.12 -17.74 -1.23
CA TRP A 366 -9.46 -18.71 -2.26
C TRP A 366 -10.29 -19.87 -1.69
N GLY A 367 -10.83 -20.71 -2.56
CA GLY A 367 -11.67 -21.82 -2.15
C GLY A 367 -13.13 -21.63 -2.55
N GLU A 368 -13.95 -22.63 -2.28
CA GLU A 368 -15.37 -22.57 -2.58
C GLU A 368 -16.13 -21.74 -1.55
N PHE A 369 -17.18 -21.10 -2.04
CA PHE A 369 -17.95 -20.13 -1.31
C PHE A 369 -19.41 -20.20 -1.75
N ARG A 370 -20.34 -20.31 -0.81
CA ARG A 370 -21.77 -20.37 -1.12
C ARG A 370 -22.51 -19.20 -0.54
N ASP A 371 -23.36 -18.59 -1.35
CA ASP A 371 -24.35 -17.63 -0.84
C ASP A 371 -25.35 -18.42 0.02
N ALA A 372 -25.40 -18.04 1.30
CA ALA A 372 -26.35 -18.63 2.27
C ALA A 372 -27.68 -17.84 2.35
N GLY A 373 -27.87 -16.86 1.45
CA GLY A 373 -29.03 -15.97 1.40
C GLY A 373 -28.90 -14.74 2.29
N GLY A 374 -29.63 -13.69 1.95
CA GLY A 374 -29.67 -12.44 2.73
C GLY A 374 -28.34 -11.67 2.80
N GLY A 375 -27.42 -11.88 1.83
CA GLY A 375 -26.10 -11.27 1.85
C GLY A 375 -25.11 -11.96 2.78
N THR A 376 -25.45 -13.15 3.29
CA THR A 376 -24.55 -14.02 4.06
C THR A 376 -23.83 -14.99 3.16
N PHE A 377 -22.55 -15.22 3.46
CA PHE A 377 -21.71 -16.11 2.69
C PHE A 377 -21.10 -17.17 3.60
N ARG A 378 -21.03 -18.40 3.10
CA ARG A 378 -20.48 -19.54 3.83
C ARG A 378 -19.29 -20.13 3.09
N GLU A 379 -18.14 -20.17 3.74
CA GLU A 379 -16.99 -20.93 3.27
C GLU A 379 -17.37 -22.41 3.19
N VAL A 380 -17.01 -23.05 2.09
CA VAL A 380 -17.27 -24.50 1.87
C VAL A 380 -16.02 -25.31 2.14
N SER A 381 -14.84 -24.76 1.82
CA SER A 381 -13.55 -25.39 2.12
C SER A 381 -13.18 -25.22 3.58
N ILE A 382 -13.94 -25.82 4.48
CA ILE A 382 -13.76 -25.77 5.93
C ILE A 382 -13.44 -27.17 6.44
N GLY A 383 -12.35 -27.29 7.19
CA GLY A 383 -12.03 -28.52 7.92
C GLY A 383 -13.03 -28.77 9.08
N PRO A 384 -12.93 -29.94 9.74
CA PRO A 384 -13.90 -30.39 10.74
C PRO A 384 -14.07 -29.48 11.95
N LYS A 385 -13.08 -28.62 12.23
CA LYS A 385 -13.06 -27.70 13.37
C LYS A 385 -13.15 -26.22 12.92
N GLY A 386 -13.69 -25.94 11.73
CA GLY A 386 -13.88 -24.60 11.22
C GLY A 386 -12.63 -23.96 10.61
N GLU A 387 -11.57 -24.76 10.37
CA GLU A 387 -10.35 -24.27 9.75
C GLU A 387 -10.54 -23.98 8.26
N VAL A 388 -10.19 -22.77 7.83
CA VAL A 388 -10.30 -22.31 6.44
C VAL A 388 -8.98 -22.49 5.72
N ASN A 389 -8.99 -23.16 4.57
CA ASN A 389 -7.77 -23.58 3.88
C ASN A 389 -6.82 -22.43 3.51
N TRP A 390 -7.35 -21.30 3.00
CA TRP A 390 -6.53 -20.14 2.67
C TRP A 390 -6.12 -19.31 3.89
N ASN A 391 -6.71 -19.54 5.05
CA ASN A 391 -6.48 -18.72 6.26
C ASN A 391 -6.21 -19.58 7.51
N ARG A 392 -5.28 -20.53 7.38
CA ARG A 392 -4.83 -21.37 8.49
C ARG A 392 -4.03 -20.58 9.55
N LYS A 393 -3.55 -19.40 9.20
CA LYS A 393 -2.82 -18.48 10.07
C LYS A 393 -3.50 -17.12 10.05
N HIS A 394 -4.06 -16.72 11.21
CA HIS A 394 -4.87 -15.50 11.30
C HIS A 394 -4.03 -14.22 11.40
N ASN A 395 -2.82 -14.34 11.97
CA ASN A 395 -1.97 -13.20 12.30
C ASN A 395 -0.71 -13.09 11.42
N ASP A 396 -0.42 -14.08 10.57
CA ASP A 396 0.79 -14.13 9.74
C ASP A 396 1.05 -12.84 8.96
N THR A 397 0.08 -12.41 8.18
CA THR A 397 0.19 -11.21 7.34
C THR A 397 0.24 -9.93 8.16
N ARG A 398 -0.49 -9.87 9.28
CA ARG A 398 -0.44 -8.73 10.20
C ARG A 398 0.96 -8.56 10.76
N HIS A 399 1.51 -9.62 11.35
CA HIS A 399 2.83 -9.57 11.98
C HIS A 399 3.93 -9.28 10.95
N LEU A 400 3.80 -9.80 9.72
CA LEU A 400 4.72 -9.42 8.63
C LEU A 400 4.67 -7.93 8.31
N VAL A 401 3.46 -7.35 8.25
CA VAL A 401 3.30 -5.91 7.96
C VAL A 401 3.78 -5.07 9.14
N ASP A 402 3.51 -5.47 10.38
CA ASP A 402 4.01 -4.80 11.58
C ASP A 402 5.55 -4.80 11.61
N PHE A 403 6.17 -5.95 11.31
CA PHE A 403 7.61 -6.07 11.19
C PHE A 403 8.17 -5.18 10.07
N ALA A 404 7.60 -5.25 8.87
CA ALA A 404 8.04 -4.44 7.74
C ALA A 404 7.89 -2.94 8.01
N SER A 405 6.75 -2.51 8.57
CA SER A 405 6.49 -1.12 8.95
C SER A 405 7.56 -0.60 9.90
N ARG A 406 7.90 -1.38 10.94
CA ARG A 406 8.88 -1.01 11.95
C ARG A 406 10.31 -1.00 11.40
N ASP A 407 10.74 -2.08 10.76
CA ASP A 407 12.15 -2.33 10.46
C ASP A 407 12.55 -1.90 9.03
N LEU A 408 11.69 -2.12 8.04
CA LEU A 408 11.99 -1.78 6.64
C LEU A 408 11.59 -0.35 6.29
N PHE A 409 10.42 0.08 6.75
CA PHE A 409 9.84 1.39 6.42
C PHE A 409 9.98 2.42 7.56
N LYS A 410 10.93 2.20 8.48
CA LYS A 410 11.33 3.17 9.53
C LYS A 410 10.17 3.68 10.39
N GLY A 411 9.23 2.79 10.70
CA GLY A 411 8.07 3.09 11.54
C GLY A 411 6.90 3.77 10.81
N VAL A 412 6.96 3.91 9.48
CA VAL A 412 5.81 4.41 8.71
C VAL A 412 4.65 3.40 8.84
N PRO A 413 3.46 3.83 9.28
CA PRO A 413 2.32 2.93 9.41
C PRO A 413 1.91 2.32 8.07
N LEU A 414 1.86 1.00 8.02
CA LEU A 414 1.38 0.23 6.88
C LEU A 414 0.25 -0.71 7.32
N SER A 415 -0.53 -1.18 6.38
CA SER A 415 -1.64 -2.09 6.62
C SER A 415 -1.57 -3.32 5.73
N TRP A 416 -2.36 -4.31 6.08
CA TRP A 416 -2.65 -5.48 5.28
C TRP A 416 -4.14 -5.56 5.00
N GLN A 417 -4.52 -6.39 4.03
CA GLN A 417 -5.93 -6.68 3.79
C GLN A 417 -6.11 -8.10 3.25
N VAL A 418 -7.31 -8.63 3.40
CA VAL A 418 -7.78 -9.82 2.68
C VAL A 418 -8.34 -9.35 1.34
N TYR A 419 -7.84 -9.92 0.26
CA TYR A 419 -8.41 -9.75 -1.06
C TYR A 419 -9.28 -10.96 -1.39
N ASP A 420 -10.59 -10.77 -1.35
CA ASP A 420 -11.60 -11.80 -1.58
C ASP A 420 -12.45 -11.43 -2.81
N MET A 421 -12.02 -11.88 -3.98
CA MET A 421 -12.71 -11.62 -5.24
C MET A 421 -14.00 -12.44 -5.41
N ARG A 422 -14.18 -13.53 -4.64
CA ARG A 422 -15.38 -14.39 -4.69
C ARG A 422 -16.66 -13.62 -4.31
N ARG A 423 -16.51 -12.48 -3.63
CA ARG A 423 -17.58 -11.54 -3.26
C ARG A 423 -17.91 -10.54 -4.36
N GLN A 424 -17.15 -10.53 -5.45
CA GLN A 424 -17.31 -9.59 -6.56
C GLN A 424 -17.98 -10.29 -7.72
N ASN A 425 -18.92 -9.62 -8.38
CA ASN A 425 -19.53 -10.13 -9.61
C ASN A 425 -18.65 -9.71 -10.80
N ILE A 426 -17.65 -10.53 -11.11
CA ILE A 426 -16.68 -10.28 -12.20
C ILE A 426 -17.11 -11.13 -13.40
N GLU A 427 -17.82 -10.50 -14.33
CA GLU A 427 -18.46 -11.17 -15.47
C GLU A 427 -17.69 -11.07 -16.78
N ASN A 428 -16.75 -10.13 -16.87
CA ASN A 428 -16.04 -9.82 -18.12
C ASN A 428 -14.65 -9.27 -17.91
N ASP A 429 -13.86 -9.16 -18.99
CA ASP A 429 -12.47 -8.69 -18.94
C ASP A 429 -12.33 -7.23 -18.49
N GLU A 430 -13.32 -6.35 -18.72
CA GLU A 430 -13.31 -4.97 -18.23
C GLU A 430 -13.34 -4.96 -16.70
N LYS A 431 -14.19 -5.79 -16.09
CA LYS A 431 -14.24 -5.96 -14.63
C LYS A 431 -12.96 -6.57 -14.07
N VAL A 432 -12.33 -7.50 -14.80
CA VAL A 432 -10.99 -8.00 -14.44
C VAL A 432 -9.98 -6.86 -14.37
N LEU A 433 -9.96 -5.96 -15.36
CA LEU A 433 -9.05 -4.81 -15.37
C LEU A 433 -9.33 -3.81 -14.24
N GLU A 434 -10.59 -3.56 -13.91
CA GLU A 434 -10.98 -2.71 -12.77
C GLU A 434 -10.49 -3.30 -11.45
N GLU A 435 -10.71 -4.60 -11.24
CA GLU A 435 -10.27 -5.30 -10.02
C GLU A 435 -8.74 -5.31 -9.88
N VAL A 436 -8.03 -5.63 -10.95
CA VAL A 436 -6.55 -5.59 -10.96
C VAL A 436 -6.05 -4.17 -10.68
N GLY A 437 -6.67 -3.16 -11.31
CA GLY A 437 -6.34 -1.75 -11.06
C GLY A 437 -6.48 -1.36 -9.59
N THR A 438 -7.45 -1.96 -8.90
CA THR A 438 -7.64 -1.75 -7.47
C THR A 438 -6.67 -2.58 -6.63
N LEU A 439 -6.39 -3.83 -7.03
CA LEU A 439 -5.46 -4.72 -6.33
C LEU A 439 -4.02 -4.16 -6.33
N LEU A 440 -3.64 -3.44 -7.39
CA LEU A 440 -2.31 -2.81 -7.54
C LEU A 440 -2.01 -1.68 -6.54
N GLN A 441 -2.95 -1.30 -5.66
CA GLN A 441 -2.63 -0.49 -4.48
C GLN A 441 -1.71 -1.25 -3.50
N SER A 442 -1.77 -2.59 -3.49
CA SER A 442 -0.92 -3.48 -2.71
C SER A 442 0.19 -4.05 -3.62
N PRO A 443 1.47 -3.79 -3.33
CA PRO A 443 2.57 -4.28 -4.15
C PRO A 443 2.81 -5.79 -4.02
N VAL A 444 2.37 -6.40 -2.90
CA VAL A 444 2.56 -7.83 -2.62
C VAL A 444 1.20 -8.51 -2.45
N LEU A 445 0.97 -9.56 -3.23
CA LEU A 445 -0.14 -10.48 -3.06
C LEU A 445 0.37 -11.76 -2.43
N TYR A 446 -0.19 -12.16 -1.29
CA TYR A 446 0.23 -13.33 -0.54
C TYR A 446 -0.77 -14.47 -0.69
N LEU A 447 -0.31 -15.60 -1.24
CA LEU A 447 -1.07 -16.83 -1.41
C LEU A 447 -0.50 -17.91 -0.51
N ASN A 448 -1.28 -18.37 0.46
CA ASN A 448 -0.87 -19.51 1.28
C ASN A 448 -2.06 -20.43 1.57
N GLY A 449 -1.78 -21.59 2.14
CA GLY A 449 -2.84 -22.48 2.60
C GLY A 449 -2.49 -23.96 2.62
N HIS A 450 -3.54 -24.76 2.76
CA HIS A 450 -3.54 -26.21 2.75
C HIS A 450 -4.45 -26.75 1.65
N GLY A 451 -4.08 -27.85 1.06
CA GLY A 451 -4.87 -28.56 0.06
C GLY A 451 -4.85 -27.90 -1.32
N LYS A 452 -5.59 -28.50 -2.22
CA LYS A 452 -5.64 -28.07 -3.62
C LYS A 452 -6.48 -26.81 -3.80
N MET A 453 -6.00 -25.87 -4.58
CA MET A 453 -6.73 -24.65 -4.94
C MET A 453 -7.78 -24.98 -6.02
N PRO A 454 -9.09 -24.89 -5.74
CA PRO A 454 -10.14 -25.35 -6.66
C PRO A 454 -10.32 -24.49 -7.91
N PHE A 455 -9.84 -23.25 -7.90
CA PHE A 455 -9.92 -22.33 -9.04
C PHE A 455 -8.84 -22.55 -10.11
N VAL A 456 -7.85 -23.40 -9.82
CA VAL A 456 -6.81 -23.75 -10.81
C VAL A 456 -7.43 -24.64 -11.88
N GLY A 457 -7.49 -24.12 -13.11
CA GLY A 457 -8.13 -24.81 -14.22
C GLY A 457 -7.35 -26.04 -14.69
N LEU A 458 -7.99 -26.86 -15.51
CA LEU A 458 -7.34 -28.04 -16.11
C LEU A 458 -6.28 -27.61 -17.15
N PRO A 459 -5.20 -28.39 -17.33
CA PRO A 459 -4.22 -28.11 -18.36
C PRO A 459 -4.88 -27.96 -19.73
N GLY A 460 -4.56 -26.90 -20.47
CA GLY A 460 -5.11 -26.62 -21.80
C GLY A 460 -6.49 -25.96 -21.82
N SER A 461 -7.19 -25.82 -20.69
CA SER A 461 -8.43 -25.06 -20.62
C SER A 461 -8.17 -23.56 -20.62
N LEU A 462 -9.20 -22.74 -20.90
CA LEU A 462 -9.15 -21.28 -20.71
C LEU A 462 -8.84 -20.93 -19.25
N LEU A 463 -8.22 -19.80 -19.03
CA LEU A 463 -7.95 -19.29 -17.68
C LEU A 463 -9.28 -18.95 -16.97
N THR A 464 -9.37 -19.33 -15.71
CA THR A 464 -10.47 -18.91 -14.82
C THR A 464 -10.38 -17.39 -14.55
N ILE A 465 -11.40 -16.82 -13.94
CA ILE A 465 -11.39 -15.39 -13.59
C ILE A 465 -10.26 -15.09 -12.60
N GLU A 466 -10.08 -15.97 -11.59
CA GLU A 466 -8.98 -15.87 -10.62
C GLU A 466 -7.62 -15.91 -11.30
N GLU A 467 -7.43 -16.85 -12.20
CA GLU A 467 -6.20 -17.00 -12.98
C GLU A 467 -5.92 -15.76 -13.82
N LYS A 468 -6.92 -15.19 -14.49
CA LYS A 468 -6.79 -13.95 -15.27
C LYS A 468 -6.38 -12.76 -14.40
N ILE A 469 -6.98 -12.63 -13.20
CA ILE A 469 -6.63 -11.54 -12.27
C ILE A 469 -5.19 -11.69 -11.79
N LEU A 470 -4.77 -12.89 -11.39
CA LEU A 470 -3.41 -13.15 -10.92
C LEU A 470 -2.38 -12.89 -12.02
N GLN A 471 -2.64 -13.39 -13.24
CA GLN A 471 -1.78 -13.15 -14.40
C GLN A 471 -1.65 -11.65 -14.69
N LYS A 472 -2.79 -10.96 -14.80
CA LYS A 472 -2.81 -9.53 -15.12
C LYS A 472 -2.20 -8.67 -14.01
N TYR A 473 -2.40 -9.03 -12.74
CA TYR A 473 -1.76 -8.36 -11.61
C TYR A 473 -0.24 -8.38 -11.72
N VAL A 474 0.35 -9.54 -12.06
CA VAL A 474 1.79 -9.67 -12.29
C VAL A 474 2.24 -8.90 -13.54
N ASP A 475 1.47 -8.97 -14.63
CA ASP A 475 1.76 -8.27 -15.88
C ASP A 475 1.78 -6.73 -15.72
N GLU A 476 1.00 -6.22 -14.78
CA GLU A 476 0.92 -4.79 -14.46
C GLU A 476 1.86 -4.36 -13.32
N GLY A 477 2.78 -5.23 -12.91
CA GLY A 477 3.84 -4.89 -11.96
C GLY A 477 3.64 -5.39 -10.52
N GLY A 478 2.60 -6.17 -10.25
CA GLY A 478 2.39 -6.82 -8.96
C GLY A 478 3.42 -7.93 -8.68
N PHE A 479 3.51 -8.33 -7.43
CA PHE A 479 4.41 -9.39 -6.96
C PHE A 479 3.62 -10.42 -6.15
N ILE A 480 3.84 -11.72 -6.42
CA ILE A 480 3.20 -12.82 -5.69
C ILE A 480 4.21 -13.47 -4.74
N LEU A 481 3.84 -13.54 -3.45
CA LEU A 481 4.50 -14.36 -2.45
C LEU A 481 3.64 -15.58 -2.18
N GLY A 482 4.13 -16.77 -2.52
CA GLY A 482 3.48 -18.06 -2.23
C GLY A 482 4.14 -18.77 -1.05
N GLU A 483 3.34 -19.49 -0.25
CA GLU A 483 3.88 -20.30 0.86
C GLU A 483 3.00 -21.51 1.12
N ALA A 484 3.60 -22.72 1.14
CA ALA A 484 2.92 -23.92 1.55
C ALA A 484 2.84 -23.97 3.09
N CYS A 485 1.67 -23.61 3.62
CA CYS A 485 1.47 -23.59 5.07
C CYS A 485 1.72 -24.99 5.67
N CYS A 486 2.52 -25.07 6.72
CA CYS A 486 3.00 -26.33 7.31
C CYS A 486 3.72 -27.27 6.32
N GLY A 487 4.15 -26.79 5.17
CA GLY A 487 4.79 -27.59 4.14
C GLY A 487 3.81 -28.49 3.37
N ASP A 488 2.54 -28.08 3.23
CA ASP A 488 1.49 -28.87 2.58
C ASP A 488 1.81 -29.17 1.11
N ALA A 489 1.96 -30.43 0.78
CA ALA A 489 2.39 -30.89 -0.54
C ALA A 489 1.31 -30.64 -1.62
N GLU A 490 0.03 -30.81 -1.28
CA GLU A 490 -1.06 -30.61 -2.24
C GLU A 490 -1.18 -29.14 -2.65
N PHE A 491 -1.02 -28.23 -1.68
CA PHE A 491 -0.96 -26.81 -1.97
C PHE A 491 0.25 -26.47 -2.84
N ALA A 492 1.43 -27.02 -2.50
CA ALA A 492 2.67 -26.75 -3.25
C ALA A 492 2.57 -27.21 -4.71
N GLU A 493 2.00 -28.40 -4.97
CA GLU A 493 1.76 -28.90 -6.33
C GLU A 493 0.74 -28.03 -7.07
N SER A 494 -0.36 -27.66 -6.40
CA SER A 494 -1.39 -26.79 -6.98
C SER A 494 -0.84 -25.40 -7.32
N PHE A 495 0.03 -24.85 -6.48
CA PHE A 495 0.69 -23.57 -6.74
C PHE A 495 1.63 -23.63 -7.96
N ARG A 496 2.44 -24.69 -8.07
CA ARG A 496 3.31 -24.87 -9.26
C ARG A 496 2.48 -25.07 -10.55
N ALA A 497 1.38 -25.82 -10.47
CA ALA A 497 0.44 -25.97 -11.59
C ALA A 497 -0.19 -24.63 -12.00
N LEU A 498 -0.59 -23.81 -11.03
CA LEU A 498 -1.08 -22.46 -11.27
C LEU A 498 -0.03 -21.61 -12.00
N MET A 499 1.20 -21.55 -11.51
CA MET A 499 2.26 -20.76 -12.14
C MET A 499 2.56 -21.20 -13.57
N LYS A 500 2.55 -22.51 -13.84
CA LYS A 500 2.73 -23.06 -15.19
C LYS A 500 1.60 -22.67 -16.14
N ARG A 501 0.37 -22.53 -15.64
CA ARG A 501 -0.79 -22.08 -16.44
C ARG A 501 -0.73 -20.59 -16.72
N LEU A 502 -0.39 -19.77 -15.70
CA LEU A 502 -0.33 -18.32 -15.85
C LEU A 502 0.83 -17.88 -16.75
N PHE A 503 1.97 -18.55 -16.65
CA PHE A 503 3.24 -18.17 -17.30
C PHE A 503 3.89 -19.40 -17.96
N PRO A 504 3.32 -19.92 -19.06
CA PRO A 504 3.80 -21.17 -19.69
C PRO A 504 5.25 -21.07 -20.17
N ASP A 505 5.71 -19.88 -20.58
CA ASP A 505 7.06 -19.61 -21.07
C ASP A 505 8.08 -19.39 -19.95
N ASN A 506 7.65 -19.25 -18.70
CA ASN A 506 8.48 -18.97 -17.54
C ASN A 506 8.34 -20.12 -16.53
N GLN A 507 9.47 -20.61 -16.03
CA GLN A 507 9.45 -21.72 -15.07
C GLN A 507 9.72 -21.24 -13.65
N LEU A 508 8.92 -21.74 -12.70
CA LEU A 508 9.24 -21.62 -11.29
C LEU A 508 10.45 -22.52 -10.97
N ARG A 509 11.58 -21.93 -10.56
CA ARG A 509 12.85 -22.61 -10.30
C ARG A 509 13.42 -22.20 -8.96
N ARG A 510 14.20 -23.09 -8.35
CA ARG A 510 14.94 -22.77 -7.14
C ARG A 510 15.83 -21.55 -7.39
N LEU A 511 15.76 -20.55 -6.52
CA LEU A 511 16.58 -19.36 -6.59
C LEU A 511 18.04 -19.71 -6.26
N PRO A 512 19.01 -19.27 -7.08
CA PRO A 512 20.44 -19.49 -6.79
C PRO A 512 20.86 -18.70 -5.55
N GLU A 513 21.88 -19.15 -4.85
CA GLU A 513 22.42 -18.47 -3.66
C GLU A 513 22.94 -17.04 -3.96
N SER A 514 23.31 -16.77 -5.21
CA SER A 514 23.70 -15.44 -5.67
C SER A 514 22.55 -14.49 -5.91
N HIS A 515 21.29 -14.96 -5.81
CA HIS A 515 20.13 -14.10 -6.10
C HIS A 515 20.02 -12.95 -5.09
N VAL A 516 19.78 -11.74 -5.59
CA VAL A 516 19.77 -10.49 -4.80
C VAL A 516 18.76 -10.48 -3.66
N ILE A 517 17.71 -11.30 -3.75
CA ILE A 517 16.67 -11.40 -2.71
C ILE A 517 17.25 -11.80 -1.35
N TRP A 518 18.31 -12.60 -1.33
CA TRP A 518 18.93 -13.06 -0.08
C TRP A 518 19.59 -11.95 0.73
N THR A 519 19.90 -10.83 0.08
CA THR A 519 20.61 -9.70 0.68
C THR A 519 19.90 -8.35 0.45
N ALA A 520 18.64 -8.37 0.03
CA ALA A 520 17.89 -7.16 -0.36
C ALA A 520 17.80 -6.12 0.77
N PHE A 521 17.76 -6.56 2.03
CA PHE A 521 17.78 -5.70 3.20
C PHE A 521 18.66 -6.29 4.32
N PHE A 522 18.33 -7.50 4.79
CA PHE A 522 19.13 -8.23 5.79
C PHE A 522 20.24 -9.00 5.10
N LYS A 523 21.48 -8.74 5.50
CA LYS A 523 22.68 -9.40 4.94
C LYS A 523 23.13 -10.56 5.83
N ASP A 524 22.25 -11.55 6.02
CA ASP A 524 22.53 -12.74 6.80
C ASP A 524 22.87 -13.91 5.85
N PRO A 525 24.10 -14.44 5.87
CA PRO A 525 24.52 -15.47 4.92
C PRO A 525 23.76 -16.79 5.06
N GLY A 526 23.12 -17.04 6.20
CA GLY A 526 22.30 -18.23 6.42
C GLY A 526 20.94 -18.23 5.73
N LEU A 527 20.47 -17.09 5.20
CA LEU A 527 19.14 -16.98 4.62
C LEU A 527 18.93 -17.84 3.36
N ALA A 528 19.93 -17.91 2.49
CA ALA A 528 19.85 -18.71 1.26
C ALA A 528 19.76 -20.22 1.54
N GLN A 529 20.33 -20.67 2.66
CA GLN A 529 20.34 -22.06 3.09
C GLN A 529 19.15 -22.39 3.98
N PHE A 530 18.55 -21.38 4.62
CA PHE A 530 17.44 -21.55 5.55
C PHE A 530 16.15 -22.08 4.89
N ALA A 531 15.81 -21.53 3.70
CA ALA A 531 14.63 -21.94 2.96
C ALA A 531 14.97 -22.00 1.47
N GLY A 532 14.68 -23.13 0.82
CA GLY A 532 14.86 -23.32 -0.62
C GLY A 532 13.76 -22.61 -1.43
N LEU A 533 13.77 -21.29 -1.47
CA LEU A 533 12.80 -20.52 -2.23
C LEU A 533 12.86 -20.84 -3.72
N GLU A 534 11.69 -20.91 -4.33
CA GLU A 534 11.53 -20.99 -5.79
C GLU A 534 11.10 -19.61 -6.31
N GLY A 535 11.62 -19.22 -7.47
CA GLY A 535 11.30 -17.96 -8.12
C GLY A 535 10.85 -18.14 -9.55
N LEU A 536 9.95 -17.29 -10.03
CA LEU A 536 9.55 -17.19 -11.42
C LEU A 536 10.02 -15.82 -11.95
N GLU A 537 10.91 -15.87 -12.93
CA GLU A 537 11.45 -14.67 -13.57
C GLU A 537 10.59 -14.29 -14.78
N LYS A 538 10.26 -13.00 -14.88
CA LYS A 538 9.60 -12.42 -16.05
C LYS A 538 10.29 -11.11 -16.42
N GLY A 539 10.83 -11.04 -17.63
CA GLY A 539 11.65 -9.92 -18.01
C GLY A 539 12.92 -9.82 -17.15
N CYS A 540 13.15 -8.67 -16.55
CA CYS A 540 14.33 -8.38 -15.74
C CYS A 540 14.14 -8.63 -14.23
N ARG A 541 13.01 -9.18 -13.80
CA ARG A 541 12.74 -9.36 -12.37
C ARG A 541 12.11 -10.71 -12.03
N THR A 542 12.34 -11.17 -10.82
CA THR A 542 11.54 -12.22 -10.19
C THR A 542 10.20 -11.62 -9.78
N VAL A 543 9.10 -12.15 -10.31
CA VAL A 543 7.74 -11.63 -10.09
C VAL A 543 6.92 -12.49 -9.15
N VAL A 544 7.33 -13.74 -8.95
CA VAL A 544 6.75 -14.69 -8.01
C VAL A 544 7.86 -15.29 -7.18
N VAL A 545 7.67 -15.38 -5.89
CA VAL A 545 8.52 -16.15 -4.97
C VAL A 545 7.63 -17.13 -4.22
N PHE A 546 8.07 -18.37 -4.15
CA PHE A 546 7.35 -19.45 -3.49
C PHE A 546 8.25 -20.16 -2.47
N SER A 547 7.74 -20.33 -1.25
CA SER A 547 8.35 -21.18 -0.23
C SER A 547 7.60 -22.51 -0.12
N PRO A 548 8.22 -23.63 -0.46
CA PRO A 548 7.66 -24.95 -0.15
C PRO A 548 7.83 -25.32 1.33
N MET A 549 8.63 -24.53 2.08
CA MET A 549 8.89 -24.70 3.49
C MET A 549 7.91 -23.88 4.34
N PRO A 550 7.52 -24.37 5.55
CA PRO A 550 6.60 -23.65 6.43
C PRO A 550 7.27 -22.42 7.03
N LEU A 551 6.80 -21.25 6.66
CA LEU A 551 7.22 -19.95 7.19
C LEU A 551 6.11 -19.27 7.98
N ALA A 552 4.86 -19.42 7.54
CA ALA A 552 3.68 -18.77 8.12
C ALA A 552 3.46 -19.14 9.58
N GLY A 553 3.90 -20.33 10.00
CA GLY A 553 3.86 -20.73 11.41
C GLY A 553 4.65 -19.80 12.32
N TYR A 554 5.84 -19.37 11.90
CA TYR A 554 6.65 -18.40 12.63
C TYR A 554 6.04 -17.00 12.60
N TRP A 555 5.45 -16.61 11.48
CA TRP A 555 4.80 -15.29 11.35
C TRP A 555 3.51 -15.19 12.15
N GLU A 556 2.85 -16.32 12.44
CA GLU A 556 1.65 -16.36 13.28
C GLU A 556 1.92 -15.89 14.71
N GLU A 557 3.11 -16.18 15.25
CA GLU A 557 3.43 -15.89 16.65
C GLU A 557 4.41 -14.72 16.77
N GLN A 558 3.99 -13.66 17.43
CA GLN A 558 4.76 -12.42 17.61
C GLN A 558 6.10 -12.64 18.34
N ARG A 559 6.21 -13.72 19.17
CA ARG A 559 7.45 -14.03 19.92
C ARG A 559 8.67 -14.24 19.03
N PHE A 560 8.47 -14.70 17.78
CA PHE A 560 9.54 -14.92 16.80
C PHE A 560 9.97 -13.65 16.06
N MET A 561 9.21 -12.57 16.17
CA MET A 561 9.56 -11.30 15.53
C MET A 561 10.81 -10.72 16.16
N PRO A 562 11.88 -10.39 15.39
CA PRO A 562 13.09 -9.75 15.90
C PRO A 562 12.75 -8.51 16.75
N LYS A 563 13.38 -8.39 17.92
CA LYS A 563 13.11 -7.27 18.84
C LYS A 563 14.17 -6.18 18.69
N PRO A 564 13.80 -4.91 18.52
CA PRO A 564 14.76 -3.81 18.43
C PRO A 564 15.69 -3.77 19.65
N GLY A 565 16.98 -3.56 19.39
CA GLY A 565 17.98 -3.43 20.46
C GLY A 565 18.36 -4.73 21.18
N LYS A 566 17.77 -5.87 20.81
CA LYS A 566 18.22 -7.18 21.29
C LYS A 566 19.20 -7.82 20.32
N ALA A 567 20.15 -8.57 20.85
CA ALA A 567 21.03 -9.39 20.02
C ALA A 567 20.21 -10.45 19.26
N PRO A 568 20.51 -10.71 17.97
CA PRO A 568 19.85 -11.77 17.21
C PRO A 568 19.99 -13.13 17.89
N ALA A 569 18.97 -13.97 17.78
CA ALA A 569 19.01 -15.35 18.25
C ALA A 569 20.13 -16.13 17.51
N LYS A 570 20.78 -17.06 18.21
CA LYS A 570 21.86 -17.88 17.65
C LYS A 570 21.37 -19.27 17.26
N PRO A 571 22.07 -19.98 16.35
CA PRO A 571 21.78 -21.37 16.08
C PRO A 571 21.67 -22.19 17.38
N GLY A 572 20.59 -22.97 17.51
CA GLY A 572 20.26 -23.71 18.73
C GLY A 572 19.30 -22.99 19.68
N ASP A 573 19.09 -21.69 19.54
CA ASP A 573 18.02 -20.97 20.24
C ASP A 573 16.66 -21.31 19.61
N PRO A 574 15.60 -21.61 20.41
CA PRO A 574 14.25 -21.85 19.89
C PRO A 574 13.68 -20.70 19.05
N LEU A 575 14.16 -19.48 19.23
CA LEU A 575 13.73 -18.31 18.45
C LEU A 575 14.47 -18.15 17.12
N TYR A 576 15.60 -18.80 16.93
CA TYR A 576 16.50 -18.59 15.79
C TYR A 576 15.80 -18.75 14.44
N ARG A 577 15.13 -19.88 14.23
CA ARG A 577 14.45 -20.15 12.94
C ARG A 577 13.32 -19.17 12.66
N GLY A 578 12.59 -18.77 13.69
CA GLY A 578 11.55 -17.76 13.56
C GLY A 578 12.09 -16.38 13.17
N GLU A 579 13.20 -15.94 13.80
CA GLU A 579 13.86 -14.69 13.39
C GLU A 579 14.39 -14.77 11.95
N MET A 580 14.91 -15.91 11.52
CA MET A 580 15.34 -16.13 10.13
C MET A 580 14.15 -16.05 9.16
N ALA A 581 12.99 -16.62 9.52
CA ALA A 581 11.77 -16.54 8.71
C ALA A 581 11.29 -15.08 8.55
N TYR A 582 11.34 -14.26 9.60
CA TYR A 582 11.02 -12.83 9.51
C TYR A 582 12.03 -12.06 8.66
N LYS A 583 13.33 -12.28 8.83
CA LYS A 583 14.37 -11.63 8.00
C LYS A 583 14.21 -11.99 6.54
N LEU A 584 13.91 -13.26 6.24
CA LEU A 584 13.67 -13.72 4.87
C LEU A 584 12.46 -13.03 4.25
N ALA A 585 11.33 -12.98 4.96
CA ALA A 585 10.15 -12.23 4.51
C ALA A 585 10.46 -10.75 4.30
N GLY A 586 11.24 -10.14 5.19
CA GLY A 586 11.72 -8.77 5.05
C GLY A 586 12.53 -8.55 3.77
N ASN A 587 13.40 -9.49 3.42
CA ASN A 587 14.15 -9.43 2.17
C ASN A 587 13.24 -9.58 0.94
N VAL A 588 12.26 -10.49 0.97
CA VAL A 588 11.27 -10.64 -0.11
C VAL A 588 10.47 -9.36 -0.29
N ILE A 589 9.98 -8.76 0.79
CA ILE A 589 9.24 -7.49 0.77
C ILE A 589 10.12 -6.35 0.25
N ALA A 590 11.36 -6.24 0.73
CA ALA A 590 12.30 -5.22 0.29
C ALA A 590 12.60 -5.35 -1.22
N TYR A 591 12.79 -6.56 -1.72
CA TYR A 591 12.96 -6.84 -3.14
C TYR A 591 11.71 -6.46 -3.94
N ALA A 592 10.53 -6.91 -3.52
CA ALA A 592 9.27 -6.66 -4.22
C ALA A 592 8.92 -5.18 -4.31
N THR A 593 9.21 -4.40 -3.26
CA THR A 593 8.82 -2.99 -3.15
C THR A 593 9.93 -2.00 -3.50
N GLY A 594 11.21 -2.45 -3.47
CA GLY A 594 12.37 -1.55 -3.51
C GLY A 594 12.37 -0.53 -2.36
N LEU A 595 11.72 -0.87 -1.25
CA LEU A 595 11.52 0.01 -0.08
C LEU A 595 10.74 1.30 -0.38
N GLU A 596 10.00 1.35 -1.49
CA GLU A 596 9.07 2.43 -1.76
C GLU A 596 7.74 2.17 -1.04
N LEU A 597 7.14 3.23 -0.53
CA LEU A 597 5.83 3.15 0.12
C LEU A 597 4.75 2.75 -0.89
N PRO A 598 3.80 1.89 -0.51
CA PRO A 598 2.65 1.58 -1.34
C PRO A 598 1.82 2.84 -1.66
N LYS A 599 1.04 2.78 -2.74
CA LYS A 599 0.10 3.84 -3.08
C LYS A 599 -0.90 4.07 -1.94
N PRO A 600 -1.41 5.31 -1.78
CA PRO A 600 -2.47 5.57 -0.81
C PRO A 600 -3.67 4.64 -1.03
N LYS A 601 -4.28 4.18 0.04
CA LYS A 601 -5.54 3.43 -0.03
C LYS A 601 -6.60 4.27 -0.76
N LEU A 602 -7.53 3.64 -1.45
CA LEU A 602 -8.49 4.21 -2.41
C LEU A 602 -7.92 4.53 -3.80
N THR A 603 -6.62 4.50 -4.00
CA THR A 603 -6.05 4.69 -5.35
C THR A 603 -6.41 3.49 -6.23
N THR A 604 -7.01 3.76 -7.39
CA THR A 604 -7.24 2.75 -8.44
C THR A 604 -6.35 3.07 -9.64
N THR A 605 -5.55 2.11 -10.05
CA THR A 605 -4.72 2.25 -11.26
C THR A 605 -5.59 1.97 -12.48
N LYS A 606 -5.76 2.97 -13.37
CA LYS A 606 -6.47 2.75 -14.62
C LYS A 606 -5.59 1.96 -15.57
N LEU A 607 -5.98 0.72 -15.84
CA LEU A 607 -5.26 -0.14 -16.77
C LEU A 607 -5.68 0.12 -18.21
N TYR A 608 -4.78 -0.19 -19.16
CA TYR A 608 -5.07 -0.13 -20.57
C TYR A 608 -6.11 -1.20 -20.96
N ASP A 609 -7.15 -0.74 -21.65
CA ASP A 609 -8.19 -1.56 -22.23
C ASP A 609 -8.29 -1.25 -23.74
N PRO A 610 -7.94 -2.20 -24.62
CA PRO A 610 -8.02 -1.97 -26.06
C PRO A 610 -9.40 -1.57 -26.54
N LYS A 611 -10.45 -2.12 -25.94
CA LYS A 611 -11.85 -1.83 -26.31
C LYS A 611 -12.27 -0.39 -25.99
N ARG A 612 -11.67 0.19 -24.93
CA ARG A 612 -11.93 1.54 -24.48
C ARG A 612 -10.95 2.55 -25.06
N ASP A 613 -9.66 2.24 -24.99
CA ASP A 613 -8.58 3.20 -25.20
C ASP A 613 -8.17 3.30 -26.69
N ASP A 614 -8.49 2.29 -27.52
CA ASP A 614 -8.26 2.31 -28.98
C ASP A 614 -9.45 2.84 -29.80
N LYS A 615 -10.52 3.32 -29.15
CA LYS A 615 -11.66 3.93 -29.82
C LYS A 615 -11.30 5.34 -30.30
N GLY A 616 -11.24 5.52 -31.60
CA GLY A 616 -11.03 6.83 -32.23
C GLY A 616 -10.12 6.77 -33.44
N PRO A 617 -10.02 7.86 -34.20
CA PRO A 617 -9.12 7.92 -35.35
C PRO A 617 -7.67 7.84 -34.88
N GLN A 618 -6.94 6.83 -35.35
CA GLN A 618 -5.52 6.60 -35.04
C GLN A 618 -4.58 7.61 -35.76
N ARG A 619 -5.14 8.61 -36.48
CA ARG A 619 -4.37 9.63 -37.18
C ARG A 619 -3.94 10.73 -36.20
N GLY A 620 -2.66 11.08 -36.24
CA GLY A 620 -2.07 12.12 -35.38
C GLY A 620 -1.59 11.65 -34.01
N LEU A 621 -1.82 10.39 -33.65
CA LEU A 621 -1.30 9.85 -32.38
C LEU A 621 0.23 9.63 -32.49
N PHE A 622 0.92 9.99 -31.41
CA PHE A 622 2.34 9.63 -31.26
C PHE A 622 2.47 8.12 -31.01
N LYS A 623 3.34 7.46 -31.79
CA LYS A 623 3.50 6.00 -31.77
C LYS A 623 4.95 5.65 -31.48
N VAL A 624 5.15 4.59 -30.67
CA VAL A 624 6.47 4.03 -30.34
C VAL A 624 6.58 2.62 -30.90
N ALA A 625 7.72 2.30 -31.52
CA ALA A 625 8.12 0.94 -31.84
C ALA A 625 9.22 0.51 -30.86
N GLN A 626 8.96 -0.51 -30.06
CA GLN A 626 9.96 -1.16 -29.21
C GLN A 626 10.67 -2.24 -30.02
N LEU A 627 11.99 -2.08 -30.23
CA LEU A 627 12.77 -2.97 -31.05
C LEU A 627 13.11 -4.28 -30.33
N ASN A 628 13.17 -5.37 -31.10
CA ASN A 628 13.65 -6.67 -30.66
C ASN A 628 15.16 -6.80 -30.95
N ASN A 629 15.93 -7.16 -29.92
CA ASN A 629 17.36 -7.41 -30.02
C ASN A 629 17.72 -8.90 -29.98
N GLY A 630 16.82 -9.80 -30.38
CA GLY A 630 17.03 -11.24 -30.34
C GLY A 630 16.95 -11.84 -28.92
N GLU A 631 16.33 -11.15 -28.01
CA GLU A 631 16.03 -11.63 -26.66
C GLU A 631 14.54 -11.48 -26.31
N ALA A 632 14.07 -12.25 -25.33
CA ALA A 632 12.75 -12.01 -24.75
C ALA A 632 12.72 -10.58 -24.19
N ASP A 633 11.61 -9.85 -24.45
CA ASP A 633 11.44 -8.45 -24.06
C ASP A 633 11.68 -8.28 -22.55
N PRO A 634 12.78 -7.59 -22.15
CA PRO A 634 13.09 -7.48 -20.73
C PRO A 634 12.18 -6.49 -19.99
N ALA A 635 11.50 -5.58 -20.69
CA ALA A 635 10.65 -4.56 -20.12
C ALA A 635 9.38 -4.35 -20.97
N PRO A 636 8.46 -5.34 -21.00
CA PRO A 636 7.34 -5.37 -21.94
C PRO A 636 6.29 -4.26 -21.72
N ALA A 637 6.18 -3.70 -20.54
CA ALA A 637 5.27 -2.61 -20.23
C ALA A 637 5.94 -1.21 -20.19
N ALA A 638 7.26 -1.13 -20.36
CA ALA A 638 8.03 0.11 -20.21
C ALA A 638 7.47 1.25 -21.08
N MET A 639 7.35 1.02 -22.38
CA MET A 639 6.85 2.05 -23.29
C MET A 639 5.38 2.38 -23.08
N ARG A 640 4.55 1.39 -22.76
CA ARG A 640 3.15 1.65 -22.40
C ARG A 640 3.05 2.53 -21.14
N ASN A 641 3.86 2.28 -20.12
CA ASN A 641 3.91 3.09 -18.90
C ASN A 641 4.37 4.52 -19.17
N LEU A 642 5.38 4.70 -20.04
CA LEU A 642 5.83 6.01 -20.47
C LEU A 642 4.74 6.76 -21.28
N MET A 643 4.09 6.08 -22.22
CA MET A 643 2.99 6.68 -23.00
C MET A 643 1.80 7.05 -22.10
N THR A 644 1.46 6.22 -21.15
CA THR A 644 0.41 6.53 -20.15
C THR A 644 0.78 7.78 -19.36
N TYR A 645 2.03 7.87 -18.88
CA TYR A 645 2.50 9.06 -18.17
C TYR A 645 2.42 10.33 -19.05
N LEU A 646 2.84 10.27 -20.32
CA LEU A 646 2.77 11.40 -21.23
C LEU A 646 1.33 11.85 -21.49
N ARG A 647 0.41 10.90 -21.73
CA ARG A 647 -1.01 11.20 -21.89
C ARG A 647 -1.60 11.90 -20.67
N ASP A 648 -1.19 11.46 -19.48
CA ASP A 648 -1.72 11.92 -18.20
C ASP A 648 -1.11 13.25 -17.71
N THR A 649 0.11 13.57 -18.14
CA THR A 649 0.86 14.74 -17.65
C THR A 649 1.10 15.82 -18.70
N THR A 650 0.91 15.49 -19.99
CA THR A 650 1.11 16.42 -21.10
C THR A 650 -0.16 16.53 -21.95
N ARG A 651 -0.13 17.38 -22.99
CA ARG A 651 -1.21 17.49 -23.98
C ARG A 651 -0.98 16.60 -25.22
N LEU A 652 -0.08 15.63 -25.12
CA LEU A 652 0.28 14.77 -26.23
C LEU A 652 -0.72 13.61 -26.36
N ASP A 653 -1.37 13.52 -27.51
CA ASP A 653 -2.15 12.34 -27.87
C ASP A 653 -1.22 11.19 -28.25
N VAL A 654 -1.29 10.10 -27.54
CA VAL A 654 -0.40 8.94 -27.69
C VAL A 654 -1.18 7.65 -27.96
N SER A 655 -0.60 6.77 -28.74
CA SER A 655 -1.08 5.39 -28.88
C SER A 655 -0.48 4.52 -27.78
N LEU A 656 -1.34 3.80 -27.04
CA LEU A 656 -0.91 2.77 -26.09
C LEU A 656 -0.75 1.40 -26.75
N LYS A 657 -1.08 1.29 -28.04
CA LYS A 657 -0.96 0.07 -28.80
C LYS A 657 0.50 -0.23 -29.09
N LYS A 658 0.94 -1.43 -28.71
CA LYS A 658 2.26 -1.98 -28.99
C LYS A 658 2.24 -2.78 -30.30
N LEU A 659 3.32 -2.74 -31.06
CA LEU A 659 3.55 -3.75 -32.10
C LEU A 659 3.86 -5.09 -31.44
N ASP A 660 3.10 -6.11 -31.80
CA ASP A 660 3.26 -7.45 -31.29
C ASP A 660 3.39 -8.43 -32.49
N PRO A 661 4.43 -9.25 -32.53
CA PRO A 661 5.65 -9.18 -31.72
C PRO A 661 6.45 -7.89 -31.95
N ASN A 662 7.33 -7.54 -30.99
CA ASN A 662 8.27 -6.45 -31.14
C ASN A 662 9.06 -6.61 -32.45
N PRO A 663 9.14 -5.57 -33.30
CA PRO A 663 9.80 -5.65 -34.60
C PRO A 663 11.31 -5.78 -34.49
N PHE A 664 11.93 -6.61 -35.34
CA PHE A 664 13.36 -6.55 -35.60
C PHE A 664 13.70 -5.30 -36.40
N PRO A 665 14.96 -4.84 -36.38
CA PRO A 665 15.40 -3.63 -37.12
C PRO A 665 15.09 -3.63 -38.61
N GLY A 666 15.09 -4.81 -39.26
CA GLY A 666 14.75 -5.01 -40.67
C GLY A 666 13.25 -5.07 -41.00
N ASP A 667 12.36 -4.96 -39.99
CA ASP A 667 10.92 -5.10 -40.17
C ASP A 667 10.30 -3.88 -40.85
N GLU A 668 9.60 -4.10 -41.98
CA GLU A 668 8.96 -3.03 -42.75
C GLU A 668 7.91 -2.22 -41.96
N ARG A 669 7.33 -2.80 -40.90
CA ARG A 669 6.40 -2.09 -40.04
C ARG A 669 7.01 -0.85 -39.37
N LEU A 670 8.36 -0.80 -39.24
CA LEU A 670 9.09 0.32 -38.63
C LEU A 670 8.99 1.62 -39.45
N PHE A 671 8.74 1.57 -40.75
CA PHE A 671 8.64 2.78 -41.58
C PHE A 671 7.51 3.73 -41.11
N GLY A 672 6.48 3.18 -40.46
CA GLY A 672 5.39 3.96 -39.86
C GLY A 672 5.71 4.58 -38.47
N TYR A 673 6.92 4.34 -37.92
CA TYR A 673 7.30 4.76 -36.58
C TYR A 673 8.53 5.65 -36.60
N LYS A 674 8.38 6.90 -36.19
CA LYS A 674 9.48 7.87 -36.10
C LYS A 674 10.14 7.88 -34.71
N PHE A 675 9.61 7.17 -33.75
CA PHE A 675 10.22 6.96 -32.44
C PHE A 675 10.41 5.48 -32.22
N MET A 676 11.68 5.08 -32.11
CA MET A 676 12.09 3.72 -31.84
C MET A 676 12.71 3.64 -30.44
N TYR A 677 12.40 2.59 -29.71
CA TYR A 677 12.96 2.33 -28.38
C TYR A 677 13.66 0.99 -28.35
N LEU A 678 14.87 0.96 -27.79
CA LEU A 678 15.67 -0.25 -27.62
C LEU A 678 16.11 -0.36 -26.16
N HIS A 679 15.63 -1.37 -25.48
CA HIS A 679 16.08 -1.76 -24.14
C HIS A 679 16.69 -3.15 -24.24
N GLY A 680 17.93 -3.33 -23.86
CA GLY A 680 18.62 -4.57 -24.08
C GLY A 680 19.61 -4.97 -23.00
N ARG A 681 19.77 -6.28 -22.85
CA ARG A 681 20.72 -6.92 -21.92
C ARG A 681 21.78 -7.75 -22.66
N LYS A 682 21.43 -8.21 -23.86
CA LYS A 682 22.35 -8.96 -24.74
C LYS A 682 23.07 -8.02 -25.69
N PRO A 683 24.29 -8.38 -26.13
CA PRO A 683 25.02 -7.63 -27.15
C PRO A 683 24.20 -7.47 -28.42
N ILE A 684 24.31 -6.31 -29.04
CA ILE A 684 23.70 -5.99 -30.34
C ILE A 684 24.51 -6.60 -31.44
N ASN A 685 23.85 -7.36 -32.34
CA ASN A 685 24.45 -8.01 -33.49
C ASN A 685 23.76 -7.64 -34.82
N TRP A 686 23.38 -6.36 -34.97
CA TRP A 686 22.73 -5.88 -36.18
C TRP A 686 23.76 -5.67 -37.29
N GLU A 687 23.45 -6.20 -38.47
CA GLU A 687 24.34 -6.10 -39.64
C GLU A 687 23.53 -5.88 -40.93
N GLY A 688 24.19 -5.37 -42.00
CA GLY A 688 23.57 -5.20 -43.30
C GLY A 688 22.26 -4.41 -43.26
N ASN A 689 21.22 -4.99 -43.79
CA ASN A 689 19.90 -4.35 -43.92
C ASN A 689 19.33 -3.85 -42.60
N ASP A 690 19.60 -4.49 -41.46
CA ASP A 690 19.12 -4.06 -40.13
C ASP A 690 19.68 -2.67 -39.80
N LEU A 691 20.99 -2.47 -39.99
CA LEU A 691 21.62 -1.17 -39.74
C LEU A 691 21.17 -0.11 -40.74
N ASP A 692 21.05 -0.48 -42.01
CA ASP A 692 20.64 0.44 -43.06
C ASP A 692 19.20 0.92 -42.91
N ASN A 693 18.28 0.06 -42.50
CA ASN A 693 16.89 0.40 -42.23
C ASN A 693 16.78 1.36 -41.03
N VAL A 694 17.44 1.06 -39.94
CA VAL A 694 17.44 1.95 -38.76
C VAL A 694 18.07 3.30 -39.13
N LYS A 695 19.23 3.31 -39.79
CA LYS A 695 19.91 4.52 -40.25
C LYS A 695 19.01 5.36 -41.17
N SER A 696 18.36 4.74 -42.15
CA SER A 696 17.44 5.39 -43.08
C SER A 696 16.26 6.05 -42.33
N ASN A 697 15.67 5.34 -41.34
CA ASN A 697 14.62 5.91 -40.50
C ASN A 697 15.13 7.13 -39.72
N LEU A 698 16.31 7.06 -39.11
CA LEU A 698 16.92 8.16 -38.36
C LEU A 698 17.18 9.38 -39.23
N MET A 699 17.71 9.17 -40.44
CA MET A 699 17.99 10.24 -41.42
C MET A 699 16.72 10.89 -41.98
N THR A 700 15.58 10.20 -41.99
CA THR A 700 14.29 10.69 -42.46
C THR A 700 13.39 11.25 -41.33
N GLY A 701 13.99 11.67 -40.21
CA GLY A 701 13.32 12.33 -39.10
C GLY A 701 13.00 11.42 -37.92
N GLY A 702 13.45 10.16 -37.92
CA GLY A 702 13.30 9.25 -36.80
C GLY A 702 14.24 9.55 -35.63
N LEU A 703 13.98 8.96 -34.46
CA LEU A 703 14.82 9.00 -33.28
C LEU A 703 14.89 7.59 -32.65
N LEU A 704 16.09 7.16 -32.30
CA LEU A 704 16.31 5.96 -31.49
C LEU A 704 16.63 6.38 -30.07
N PHE A 705 15.78 6.00 -29.13
CA PHE A 705 16.04 6.07 -27.71
C PHE A 705 16.46 4.69 -27.22
N ALA A 706 17.61 4.59 -26.56
CA ALA A 706 18.12 3.31 -26.09
C ALA A 706 18.65 3.40 -24.66
N ASP A 707 18.58 2.27 -23.94
CA ASP A 707 19.24 2.12 -22.64
C ASP A 707 19.70 0.70 -22.39
N ALA A 708 20.75 0.59 -21.55
CA ALA A 708 21.30 -0.69 -21.13
C ALA A 708 20.53 -1.22 -19.93
N GLY A 709 19.91 -2.41 -20.08
CA GLY A 709 19.08 -3.03 -19.06
C GLY A 709 19.86 -3.67 -17.92
N CYS A 710 19.20 -3.79 -16.77
CA CYS A 710 19.71 -4.50 -15.60
C CYS A 710 19.87 -6.00 -15.90
N ASN A 711 21.05 -6.56 -15.84
CA ASN A 711 21.27 -8.02 -15.87
C ASN A 711 22.67 -8.39 -15.36
N GLY A 712 23.04 -7.89 -14.21
CA GLY A 712 24.38 -8.03 -13.68
C GLY A 712 25.39 -7.12 -14.40
N PHE A 713 26.53 -6.92 -13.76
CA PHE A 713 27.53 -5.97 -14.23
C PHE A 713 28.17 -6.36 -15.56
N ASP A 714 28.48 -7.64 -15.75
CA ASP A 714 29.12 -8.14 -16.97
C ASP A 714 28.23 -8.07 -18.22
N ALA A 715 26.94 -8.36 -18.06
CA ALA A 715 25.97 -8.30 -19.15
C ALA A 715 25.74 -6.85 -19.61
N TRP A 716 25.64 -5.92 -18.67
CA TRP A 716 25.55 -4.50 -18.94
C TRP A 716 26.75 -3.99 -19.77
N GLN A 717 27.98 -4.34 -19.39
CA GLN A 717 29.18 -3.93 -20.13
C GLN A 717 29.19 -4.42 -21.58
N LYS A 718 28.74 -5.66 -21.81
CA LYS A 718 28.67 -6.23 -23.15
C LYS A 718 27.66 -5.53 -24.04
N PHE A 719 26.48 -5.17 -23.48
CA PHE A 719 25.49 -4.39 -24.22
C PHE A 719 26.03 -2.99 -24.53
N ASP A 720 26.56 -2.26 -23.54
CA ASP A 720 27.12 -0.92 -23.73
C ASP A 720 28.21 -0.89 -24.81
N ALA A 721 29.16 -1.82 -24.76
CA ALA A 721 30.25 -1.92 -25.74
C ALA A 721 29.72 -2.18 -27.17
N SER A 722 28.75 -3.10 -27.34
CA SER A 722 28.16 -3.42 -28.64
C SER A 722 27.28 -2.27 -29.16
N PHE A 723 26.56 -1.56 -28.32
CA PHE A 723 25.79 -0.38 -28.70
C PHE A 723 26.69 0.74 -29.24
N ARG A 724 27.79 1.03 -28.53
CA ARG A 724 28.80 2.01 -28.99
C ARG A 724 29.43 1.64 -30.33
N ALA A 725 29.75 0.36 -30.49
CA ALA A 725 30.30 -0.15 -31.76
C ALA A 725 29.27 -0.01 -32.91
N MET A 726 27.99 -0.30 -32.66
CA MET A 726 26.88 -0.11 -33.59
C MET A 726 26.75 1.36 -34.00
N CYS A 727 26.74 2.30 -33.04
CA CYS A 727 26.65 3.72 -33.30
C CYS A 727 27.82 4.21 -34.21
N LYS A 728 29.05 3.78 -33.89
CA LYS A 728 30.25 4.11 -34.68
C LYS A 728 30.17 3.55 -36.11
N LYS A 729 29.61 2.34 -36.28
CA LYS A 729 29.43 1.74 -37.63
C LYS A 729 28.38 2.50 -38.43
N MET A 730 27.27 2.92 -37.82
CA MET A 730 26.23 3.68 -38.51
C MET A 730 26.65 5.12 -38.84
N PHE A 731 27.34 5.78 -37.91
CA PHE A 731 27.71 7.20 -37.99
C PHE A 731 29.18 7.42 -37.67
N PRO A 732 30.09 7.01 -38.57
CA PRO A 732 31.56 7.09 -38.32
C PRO A 732 32.04 8.53 -38.07
N ASP A 733 31.42 9.51 -38.73
CA ASP A 733 31.77 10.93 -38.60
C ASP A 733 31.04 11.69 -37.47
N SER A 734 30.11 11.01 -36.81
CA SER A 734 29.32 11.61 -35.72
C SER A 734 29.36 10.68 -34.49
N PRO A 735 30.39 10.78 -33.66
CA PRO A 735 30.56 9.87 -32.53
C PRO A 735 29.48 10.08 -31.46
N LEU A 736 29.24 9.02 -30.71
CA LEU A 736 28.43 9.09 -29.50
C LEU A 736 29.10 10.04 -28.48
N GLN A 737 28.43 11.09 -28.05
CA GLN A 737 28.95 12.13 -27.16
C GLN A 737 27.97 12.45 -26.04
N VAL A 738 28.50 12.93 -24.91
CA VAL A 738 27.66 13.33 -23.75
C VAL A 738 26.79 14.51 -24.14
N ILE A 739 25.48 14.38 -23.84
CA ILE A 739 24.50 15.47 -24.02
C ILE A 739 24.69 16.47 -22.88
N PRO A 740 25.01 17.73 -23.17
CA PRO A 740 25.23 18.74 -22.12
C PRO A 740 23.96 18.97 -21.26
N ALA A 741 24.13 19.26 -19.96
CA ALA A 741 23.00 19.49 -19.07
C ALA A 741 22.16 20.73 -19.46
N ASN A 742 22.76 21.70 -20.17
CA ASN A 742 22.06 22.87 -20.73
C ASN A 742 21.48 22.65 -22.12
N ASP A 743 21.61 21.43 -22.71
CA ASP A 743 20.96 21.08 -23.97
C ASP A 743 19.44 21.25 -23.84
N PRO A 744 18.75 21.75 -24.89
CA PRO A 744 17.30 21.88 -24.90
C PRO A 744 16.54 20.59 -24.56
N LEU A 745 17.10 19.43 -24.84
CA LEU A 745 16.55 18.13 -24.45
C LEU A 745 16.30 18.03 -22.93
N LEU A 746 17.25 18.54 -22.12
CA LEU A 746 17.22 18.42 -20.66
C LEU A 746 16.74 19.69 -19.96
N SER A 747 17.02 20.86 -20.52
CA SER A 747 16.83 22.17 -19.89
C SER A 747 15.53 22.87 -20.27
N ALA A 748 14.94 22.57 -21.42
CA ALA A 748 13.78 23.30 -21.92
C ALA A 748 12.44 22.72 -21.41
N LYS A 749 11.51 23.62 -21.07
CA LYS A 749 10.09 23.28 -20.92
C LYS A 749 9.48 23.12 -22.32
N MET A 750 9.45 21.89 -22.83
CA MET A 750 8.91 21.60 -24.14
C MET A 750 7.49 21.04 -24.03
N ASN A 751 6.53 21.59 -24.78
CA ASN A 751 5.15 21.07 -24.94
C ASN A 751 4.44 20.70 -23.59
N GLY A 752 4.70 21.45 -22.53
CA GLY A 752 4.16 21.18 -21.19
C GLY A 752 5.01 20.25 -20.32
N GLY A 753 6.16 19.74 -20.85
CA GLY A 753 7.14 19.00 -20.05
C GLY A 753 7.95 19.88 -19.10
N THR A 754 8.60 19.26 -18.14
CA THR A 754 9.50 19.94 -17.16
C THR A 754 10.96 19.67 -17.51
N ALA A 755 11.84 20.62 -17.24
CA ALA A 755 13.27 20.41 -17.31
C ALA A 755 13.72 19.29 -16.36
N VAL A 756 14.70 18.48 -16.82
CA VAL A 756 15.28 17.38 -16.05
C VAL A 756 16.60 17.87 -15.46
N ALA A 757 16.52 18.61 -14.33
CA ALA A 757 17.70 19.16 -13.68
C ALA A 757 18.42 18.16 -12.78
N SER A 758 17.68 17.20 -12.21
CA SER A 758 18.21 16.17 -11.31
C SER A 758 17.44 14.87 -11.49
N VAL A 759 18.15 13.76 -11.36
CA VAL A 759 17.62 12.40 -11.43
C VAL A 759 18.13 11.58 -10.26
N ARG A 760 17.31 10.69 -9.75
CA ARG A 760 17.70 9.72 -8.75
C ARG A 760 18.13 8.44 -9.46
N CYS A 761 19.39 8.07 -9.28
CA CYS A 761 20.02 7.00 -10.03
C CYS A 761 21.02 6.25 -9.15
N ARG A 762 21.18 4.94 -9.39
CA ARG A 762 22.30 4.15 -8.89
C ARG A 762 23.31 4.03 -10.03
N ARG A 763 24.50 4.53 -9.79
CA ARG A 763 25.60 4.51 -10.75
C ARG A 763 26.60 3.42 -10.45
N GLU A 764 27.59 3.29 -11.33
CA GLU A 764 28.75 2.45 -11.10
C GLU A 764 29.60 3.02 -9.94
N ARG A 765 30.10 2.14 -9.09
CA ARG A 765 31.03 2.52 -8.02
C ARG A 765 32.33 3.04 -8.62
N ILE A 766 32.99 3.95 -7.89
CA ILE A 766 34.27 4.55 -8.29
C ILE A 766 35.36 3.48 -8.49
N ASP A 767 35.30 2.35 -7.77
CA ASP A 767 36.22 1.23 -7.90
C ASP A 767 35.94 0.28 -9.08
N GLY A 768 34.90 0.56 -9.88
CA GLY A 768 34.50 -0.23 -11.05
C GLY A 768 33.97 -1.64 -10.71
N LYS A 769 33.65 -1.93 -9.44
CA LYS A 769 33.28 -3.27 -8.96
C LYS A 769 31.75 -3.45 -8.79
N GLY A 770 30.97 -2.81 -9.65
CA GLY A 770 29.52 -2.95 -9.66
C GLY A 770 28.74 -1.70 -9.25
N PRO A 771 27.46 -1.83 -8.94
CA PRO A 771 26.61 -0.69 -8.63
C PRO A 771 26.89 -0.11 -7.22
N GLU A 772 26.60 1.18 -7.06
CA GLU A 772 26.53 1.83 -5.75
C GLU A 772 25.51 1.12 -4.85
N ALA A 773 25.71 1.14 -3.52
CA ALA A 773 24.80 0.52 -2.56
C ALA A 773 23.44 1.20 -2.52
N GLU A 774 23.39 2.53 -2.74
CA GLU A 774 22.17 3.33 -2.64
C GLU A 774 21.98 4.20 -3.89
N MET A 775 20.71 4.50 -4.20
CA MET A 775 20.36 5.51 -5.19
C MET A 775 20.63 6.91 -4.64
N ARG A 776 21.28 7.77 -5.45
CA ARG A 776 21.58 9.16 -5.13
C ARG A 776 21.04 10.10 -6.19
N ASN A 777 20.97 11.39 -5.84
CA ASN A 777 20.62 12.43 -6.80
C ASN A 777 21.84 12.87 -7.59
N TYR A 778 21.70 12.88 -8.92
CA TYR A 778 22.73 13.29 -9.87
C TYR A 778 22.16 14.23 -10.92
N ALA A 779 23.04 14.97 -11.60
CA ALA A 779 22.69 15.54 -12.90
C ALA A 779 22.37 14.40 -13.89
N PRO A 780 21.39 14.54 -14.80
CA PRO A 780 21.11 13.53 -15.81
C PRO A 780 22.33 13.26 -16.67
N TYR A 781 22.58 12.00 -16.99
CA TYR A 781 23.68 11.59 -17.85
C TYR A 781 23.12 10.81 -19.03
N LEU A 782 23.11 11.45 -20.19
CA LEU A 782 22.72 10.85 -21.46
C LEU A 782 23.82 11.08 -22.48
N GLU A 783 23.93 10.19 -23.43
CA GLU A 783 24.83 10.30 -24.58
C GLU A 783 23.99 10.29 -25.85
N GLY A 784 24.51 10.84 -26.93
CA GLY A 784 23.77 10.85 -28.18
C GLY A 784 24.67 10.97 -29.42
N VAL A 785 24.11 10.59 -30.55
CA VAL A 785 24.66 10.84 -31.88
C VAL A 785 23.94 12.04 -32.50
N LYS A 786 24.70 13.06 -32.90
CA LYS A 786 24.13 14.30 -33.43
C LYS A 786 24.42 14.39 -34.92
N VAL A 787 23.39 14.54 -35.74
CA VAL A 787 23.48 14.70 -37.20
C VAL A 787 22.67 15.93 -37.58
N ASP A 788 23.24 16.83 -38.39
CA ASP A 788 22.63 18.07 -38.84
C ASP A 788 22.00 18.92 -37.70
N GLY A 789 22.71 18.97 -36.56
CA GLY A 789 22.29 19.73 -35.41
C GLY A 789 21.24 19.06 -34.54
N ARG A 790 20.73 17.88 -34.89
CA ARG A 790 19.69 17.11 -34.21
C ARG A 790 20.25 15.81 -33.58
N TRP A 791 19.86 15.49 -32.36
CA TRP A 791 20.08 14.17 -31.78
C TRP A 791 19.20 13.14 -32.51
N VAL A 792 19.82 12.19 -33.18
CA VAL A 792 19.17 11.09 -33.91
C VAL A 792 19.18 9.81 -33.08
N ILE A 793 20.19 9.64 -32.23
CA ILE A 793 20.27 8.58 -31.22
C ILE A 793 20.45 9.24 -29.86
N ILE A 794 19.68 8.80 -28.86
CA ILE A 794 19.82 9.19 -27.45
C ILE A 794 19.98 7.90 -26.64
N TYR A 795 21.02 7.83 -25.82
CA TYR A 795 21.41 6.63 -25.11
C TYR A 795 21.65 6.91 -23.64
N SER A 796 21.11 6.04 -22.79
CA SER A 796 21.43 5.98 -21.37
C SER A 796 22.21 4.70 -21.07
N LYS A 797 23.42 4.83 -20.56
CA LYS A 797 24.15 3.68 -20.05
C LYS A 797 23.59 3.16 -18.72
N TYR A 798 22.70 3.90 -18.10
CA TYR A 798 21.97 3.51 -16.89
C TYR A 798 20.55 3.12 -17.26
N ASP A 799 20.08 2.03 -16.68
CA ASP A 799 18.78 1.44 -16.96
C ASP A 799 17.61 2.46 -16.81
N ILE A 800 16.76 2.47 -17.81
CA ILE A 800 15.50 3.23 -17.87
C ILE A 800 14.33 2.27 -18.03
N GLY A 801 14.47 1.25 -18.86
CA GLY A 801 13.40 0.33 -19.21
C GLY A 801 12.89 -0.46 -18.02
N CYS A 802 13.76 -1.07 -17.23
CA CYS A 802 13.35 -1.79 -16.03
C CYS A 802 12.72 -0.85 -14.98
N ALA A 803 13.20 0.39 -14.89
CA ALA A 803 12.60 1.40 -14.01
C ALA A 803 11.18 1.78 -14.48
N LEU A 804 10.97 1.95 -15.78
CA LEU A 804 9.66 2.18 -16.38
C LEU A 804 8.72 0.98 -16.17
N GLU A 805 9.24 -0.25 -16.22
CA GLU A 805 8.53 -1.49 -15.89
C GLU A 805 8.15 -1.56 -14.42
N GLY A 806 8.84 -0.82 -13.54
CA GLY A 806 8.66 -0.84 -12.09
C GLY A 806 9.60 -1.78 -11.35
N HIS A 807 10.69 -2.22 -12.01
CA HIS A 807 11.74 -3.02 -11.37
C HIS A 807 12.59 -2.16 -10.43
N LYS A 808 12.93 -2.71 -9.26
CA LYS A 808 13.60 -1.98 -8.18
C LYS A 808 14.75 -2.73 -7.53
N ALA A 809 15.40 -3.62 -8.28
CA ALA A 809 16.50 -4.44 -7.75
C ALA A 809 17.70 -3.59 -7.30
N SER A 810 18.30 -4.00 -6.21
CA SER A 810 19.47 -3.31 -5.62
C SER A 810 20.77 -3.52 -6.39
N ASP A 811 20.79 -4.47 -7.30
CA ASP A 811 21.93 -4.78 -8.19
C ASP A 811 21.86 -4.05 -9.54
N CYS A 812 20.76 -3.32 -9.79
CA CYS A 812 20.56 -2.57 -11.02
C CYS A 812 21.24 -1.21 -10.98
N MET A 813 22.09 -0.92 -11.98
CA MET A 813 22.58 0.43 -12.26
C MET A 813 21.57 1.16 -13.12
N GLY A 814 20.75 1.98 -12.51
CA GLY A 814 19.63 2.60 -13.23
C GLY A 814 18.92 3.65 -12.41
N HIS A 815 17.91 4.20 -13.03
CA HIS A 815 17.09 5.28 -12.49
C HIS A 815 15.95 4.73 -11.61
N ASP A 816 15.41 5.57 -10.73
CA ASP A 816 14.08 5.30 -10.19
C ASP A 816 12.99 5.59 -11.22
N LYS A 817 11.79 5.10 -10.96
CA LYS A 817 10.67 5.20 -11.92
C LYS A 817 10.33 6.66 -12.27
N GLU A 818 10.38 7.55 -11.28
CA GLU A 818 10.06 8.96 -11.50
C GLU A 818 11.08 9.64 -12.42
N SER A 819 12.36 9.39 -12.19
CA SER A 819 13.44 9.92 -13.02
C SER A 819 13.42 9.33 -14.43
N ALA A 820 13.16 8.03 -14.56
CA ALA A 820 13.00 7.35 -15.84
C ALA A 820 11.85 7.92 -16.67
N LEU A 821 10.69 8.19 -16.04
CA LEU A 821 9.53 8.83 -16.66
C LEU A 821 9.86 10.25 -17.13
N LYS A 822 10.56 11.04 -16.32
CA LYS A 822 10.97 12.42 -16.68
C LYS A 822 11.94 12.42 -17.87
N ILE A 823 12.96 11.55 -17.86
CA ILE A 823 13.90 11.41 -18.97
C ILE A 823 13.17 10.95 -20.24
N GLY A 824 12.39 9.87 -20.16
CA GLY A 824 11.65 9.34 -21.30
C GLY A 824 10.70 10.38 -21.90
N ALA A 825 9.98 11.12 -21.05
CA ALA A 825 9.11 12.20 -21.50
C ALA A 825 9.90 13.33 -22.20
N ALA A 826 11.04 13.74 -21.66
CA ALA A 826 11.90 14.74 -22.30
C ALA A 826 12.38 14.29 -23.70
N VAL A 827 12.77 13.02 -23.83
CA VAL A 827 13.21 12.45 -25.12
C VAL A 827 12.07 12.37 -26.14
N VAL A 828 10.87 11.93 -25.71
CA VAL A 828 9.68 11.92 -26.58
C VAL A 828 9.31 13.33 -27.04
N LEU A 829 9.24 14.29 -26.11
CA LEU A 829 8.89 15.67 -26.46
C LEU A 829 9.95 16.34 -27.35
N TYR A 830 11.23 15.98 -27.15
CA TYR A 830 12.30 16.41 -28.05
C TYR A 830 12.12 15.88 -29.47
N SER A 831 11.73 14.60 -29.62
CA SER A 831 11.53 13.98 -30.95
C SER A 831 10.44 14.66 -31.79
N LEU A 832 9.54 15.41 -31.16
CA LEU A 832 8.46 16.16 -31.81
C LEU A 832 8.91 17.54 -32.34
N LYS A 833 10.09 18.03 -31.95
CA LYS A 833 10.69 19.23 -32.57
C LYS A 833 11.20 18.87 -33.94
N ARG A 834 10.50 19.36 -34.94
CA ARG A 834 10.94 19.30 -36.33
C ARG A 834 11.79 20.51 -36.66
#